data_9e9222834bafa6cf2b5a7ba7f4416247
#
_entry.id   9e9222834bafa6cf2b5a7ba7f4416247
#
_cell.length_a   1.000
_cell.length_b   1.000
_cell.length_c   1.000
_cell.angle_alpha   90.00
_cell.angle_beta   90.00
_cell.angle_gamma   90.00
#
_symmetry.space_group_name_H-M   'P 1'
#
loop_
_entity.id
_entity.type
_entity.pdbx_description
1 polymer ?
#
loop_
_entity_poly.entity_id
_entity_poly.type
_entity_poly.pdbx_seq_one_letter_code
_entity_poly.pdbx_strand_id
1 'polypeptide(L)'
;MKNIVFVLLISMVQPVLAQTKLEKALTNLENNYEQEKVYLLTDKSQYAAGDKMWFKSFVFDGYNRSALSTTLFVELYNADKKLIDWKTILLTNGEGSGDFQLKEDLPEQVYFVRAYTPYMTNFNDDFQIVKTIPVYNPNSKESLVISKSSDWSAKAFPEGGTFISGIPSKFAVRLSSKTSLPENWTGKVIDSQNPNVPITTFKSFDRNVASFTITPASGKKYQVIIQDNTGKNQTIDLPQVADSGLNLQVYSSKEGIKYTLKGANLKQQLQNYKIVGTINNHLAYKANINQLTNEATSLIPTKISNGANGILQLAIFDEQDNLVAQRLCFIKPGNLKIEKAEIIGQNIKHTPRSFNSIDLSPESYFKNYTVLVSEDDGTQNPEEENILSGLWLTGDFTTKIDSPAQYFSKSANTEALDALLISESWQRFDWNSLLSGSVPTIKTNSQPYLSYKIKPIKNGSMLINTPVSLVLRLGKNEPAINQFITDQNGYAYLNNINYDEPLDVSLFVNSENNKESGTDNLFVTVEPLVNPVAFKGNFPGTKYKLVKAGENKTLSPSISRAINTQKNTKKVENADVQIEEVKLVGKKQDPKEELDKQLSTGMFSSVNSTIFDFVNEDQHIAGSNNIFDWLQGRAAGLTFQRNNSGVNVPYIRNQQAKLYLDETATDPSMIASLPVNNIAMVKILKGAGLIGDAVLIYTMKGNMRSKSNEKETQKNNSSVIKGYDKPSEFLIETLDNDDPAKKIENDTRETLYWNPNLFDSDYVPPRIKFFNNDSAKQYKVLIISFDEDDNLLYDQEIFK
;
A
#
# COMPACT_ATOMS: atom_id res chain seq x y z
N MET A 1 2.25 -33.53 -81.11
CA MET A 1 3.31 -33.80 -80.09
C MET A 1 3.07 -32.86 -78.90
N LYS A 2 2.53 -33.41 -77.84
CA LYS A 2 2.25 -32.64 -76.59
C LYS A 2 3.40 -32.85 -75.63
N ASN A 3 4.12 -31.78 -75.31
CA ASN A 3 5.16 -31.79 -74.29
C ASN A 3 4.50 -31.60 -72.88
N ILE A 4 4.57 -32.66 -72.08
CA ILE A 4 4.20 -32.64 -70.67
C ILE A 4 5.43 -32.22 -69.89
N VAL A 5 5.39 -30.99 -69.28
CA VAL A 5 6.41 -30.54 -68.34
C VAL A 5 6.05 -31.06 -66.96
N PHE A 6 6.86 -31.93 -66.40
CA PHE A 6 6.75 -32.45 -65.05
C PHE A 6 7.42 -31.46 -64.09
N VAL A 7 6.64 -30.66 -63.35
CA VAL A 7 7.19 -29.81 -62.31
C VAL A 7 7.34 -30.64 -61.05
N LEU A 8 8.59 -30.93 -60.69
CA LEU A 8 8.95 -31.57 -59.41
C LEU A 8 8.85 -30.55 -58.30
N LEU A 9 7.81 -30.64 -57.50
CA LEU A 9 7.67 -29.88 -56.25
C LEU A 9 8.61 -30.52 -55.23
N ILE A 10 9.81 -29.94 -55.02
CA ILE A 10 10.69 -30.26 -53.89
C ILE A 10 10.10 -29.55 -52.67
N SER A 11 9.34 -30.25 -51.83
CA SER A 11 8.97 -29.81 -50.51
C SER A 11 10.22 -29.76 -49.63
N MET A 12 10.78 -28.55 -49.42
CA MET A 12 11.76 -28.31 -48.35
C MET A 12 11.08 -28.57 -47.04
N VAL A 13 11.22 -29.75 -46.49
CA VAL A 13 10.95 -30.01 -45.07
C VAL A 13 12.09 -29.35 -44.32
N GLN A 14 11.83 -28.13 -43.83
CA GLN A 14 12.72 -27.54 -42.82
C GLN A 14 12.65 -28.46 -41.60
N PRO A 15 13.76 -28.95 -41.07
CA PRO A 15 13.74 -29.68 -39.82
C PRO A 15 13.28 -28.73 -38.76
N VAL A 16 12.10 -28.92 -38.22
CA VAL A 16 11.67 -28.30 -36.97
C VAL A 16 12.61 -28.87 -35.91
N LEU A 17 13.69 -28.17 -35.60
CA LEU A 17 14.57 -28.46 -34.48
C LEU A 17 13.67 -28.45 -33.22
N ALA A 18 13.43 -29.61 -32.66
CA ALA A 18 12.67 -29.72 -31.39
C ALA A 18 13.42 -28.91 -30.35
N GLN A 19 12.74 -27.89 -29.78
CA GLN A 19 13.27 -27.07 -28.70
C GLN A 19 13.72 -27.97 -27.55
N THR A 20 14.91 -27.71 -26.99
CA THR A 20 15.40 -28.42 -25.80
C THR A 20 14.51 -28.08 -24.59
N LYS A 21 14.59 -28.88 -23.52
CA LYS A 21 13.87 -28.59 -22.27
C LYS A 21 14.21 -27.19 -21.73
N LEU A 22 15.50 -26.82 -21.80
CA LEU A 22 16.00 -25.53 -21.37
C LEU A 22 15.43 -24.38 -22.21
N GLU A 23 15.32 -24.52 -23.52
CA GLU A 23 14.74 -23.48 -24.38
C GLU A 23 13.25 -23.28 -24.12
N LYS A 24 12.50 -24.34 -23.89
CA LYS A 24 11.09 -24.25 -23.45
C LYS A 24 10.95 -23.58 -22.10
N ALA A 25 11.83 -23.94 -21.15
CA ALA A 25 11.85 -23.34 -19.82
C ALA A 25 12.13 -21.83 -19.89
N LEU A 26 13.09 -21.39 -20.71
CA LEU A 26 13.39 -19.97 -20.90
C LEU A 26 12.22 -19.21 -21.53
N THR A 27 11.56 -19.78 -22.54
CA THR A 27 10.36 -19.19 -23.14
C THR A 27 9.22 -19.07 -22.13
N ASN A 28 9.03 -20.08 -21.28
CA ASN A 28 8.04 -20.02 -20.22
C ASN A 28 8.38 -18.97 -19.17
N LEU A 29 9.67 -18.83 -18.81
CA LEU A 29 10.14 -17.81 -17.88
C LEU A 29 9.80 -16.39 -18.38
N GLU A 30 10.13 -16.10 -19.63
CA GLU A 30 9.91 -14.80 -20.25
C GLU A 30 8.42 -14.44 -20.40
N ASN A 31 7.55 -15.42 -20.64
CA ASN A 31 6.15 -15.16 -20.97
C ASN A 31 5.18 -15.29 -19.77
N ASN A 32 5.59 -15.91 -18.66
CA ASN A 32 4.66 -16.31 -17.61
C ASN A 32 5.14 -15.96 -16.19
N TYR A 33 6.27 -15.29 -16.03
CA TYR A 33 6.85 -15.02 -14.70
C TYR A 33 7.09 -13.54 -14.44
N GLU A 34 6.28 -12.66 -15.03
CA GLU A 34 6.21 -11.27 -14.60
C GLU A 34 5.84 -11.22 -13.13
N GLN A 35 6.61 -10.51 -12.31
CA GLN A 35 6.41 -10.45 -10.88
C GLN A 35 6.70 -9.06 -10.36
N GLU A 36 5.66 -8.41 -9.89
CA GLU A 36 5.79 -7.09 -9.27
C GLU A 36 6.49 -7.16 -7.91
N LYS A 37 7.13 -6.06 -7.53
CA LYS A 37 7.69 -5.78 -6.21
C LYS A 37 7.40 -4.35 -5.80
N VAL A 38 7.32 -4.10 -4.51
CA VAL A 38 6.96 -2.79 -3.96
C VAL A 38 8.10 -2.29 -3.07
N TYR A 39 8.45 -1.01 -3.24
CA TYR A 39 9.19 -0.25 -2.24
C TYR A 39 8.24 0.76 -1.59
N LEU A 40 8.24 0.84 -0.26
CA LEU A 40 7.38 1.73 0.53
C LEU A 40 8.24 2.71 1.35
N LEU A 41 8.20 4.00 0.99
CA LEU A 41 8.79 5.08 1.74
C LEU A 41 7.76 5.62 2.75
N THR A 42 8.14 5.77 4.01
CA THR A 42 7.35 6.46 5.04
C THR A 42 8.06 7.74 5.46
N ASP A 43 7.31 8.76 5.86
CA ASP A 43 7.88 10.06 6.27
C ASP A 43 8.74 9.97 7.54
N LYS A 44 8.46 9.00 8.41
CA LYS A 44 9.24 8.71 9.63
C LYS A 44 9.47 7.20 9.77
N SER A 45 10.41 6.81 10.62
CA SER A 45 10.68 5.41 10.96
C SER A 45 9.93 4.91 12.20
N GLN A 46 9.34 5.81 13.00
CA GLN A 46 8.59 5.53 14.22
C GLN A 46 7.54 6.62 14.45
N TYR A 47 6.47 6.29 15.17
CA TYR A 47 5.33 7.17 15.36
C TYR A 47 4.84 7.17 16.80
N ALA A 48 4.13 8.22 17.19
CA ALA A 48 3.28 8.21 18.37
C ALA A 48 1.84 7.83 18.01
N ALA A 49 1.11 7.23 18.95
CA ALA A 49 -0.34 7.04 18.79
C ALA A 49 -1.03 8.39 18.60
N GLY A 50 -1.85 8.51 17.56
CA GLY A 50 -2.46 9.76 17.12
C GLY A 50 -1.72 10.50 16.01
N ASP A 51 -0.48 10.10 15.66
CA ASP A 51 0.25 10.66 14.52
C ASP A 51 -0.41 10.29 13.19
N LYS A 52 -0.14 11.09 12.18
CA LYS A 52 -0.38 10.75 10.80
C LYS A 52 0.90 10.16 10.18
N MET A 53 0.76 9.03 9.51
CA MET A 53 1.84 8.35 8.80
C MET A 53 1.62 8.51 7.31
N TRP A 54 2.42 9.35 6.64
CA TRP A 54 2.42 9.46 5.19
C TRP A 54 3.32 8.42 4.56
N PHE A 55 2.94 7.98 3.36
CA PHE A 55 3.76 7.05 2.59
C PHE A 55 3.70 7.33 1.08
N LYS A 56 4.79 6.96 0.40
CA LYS A 56 4.89 6.86 -1.06
C LYS A 56 5.29 5.45 -1.41
N SER A 57 4.60 4.85 -2.36
CA SER A 57 4.88 3.53 -2.91
C SER A 57 5.42 3.63 -4.32
N PHE A 58 6.37 2.75 -4.62
CA PHE A 58 6.90 2.51 -5.95
C PHE A 58 6.76 1.03 -6.25
N VAL A 59 6.06 0.71 -7.34
CA VAL A 59 5.82 -0.66 -7.79
C VAL A 59 6.65 -0.90 -9.04
N PHE A 60 7.40 -1.98 -9.04
CA PHE A 60 8.30 -2.33 -10.12
C PHE A 60 7.93 -3.68 -10.72
N ASP A 61 8.06 -3.79 -12.03
CA ASP A 61 8.25 -5.05 -12.75
C ASP A 61 9.73 -5.16 -13.10
N GLY A 62 10.40 -6.07 -12.40
CA GLY A 62 11.84 -6.12 -12.41
C GLY A 62 12.50 -4.87 -11.83
N TYR A 63 13.10 -4.06 -12.68
CA TYR A 63 13.80 -2.84 -12.28
C TYR A 63 13.19 -1.56 -12.88
N ASN A 64 12.13 -1.71 -13.69
CA ASN A 64 11.36 -0.61 -14.25
C ASN A 64 10.08 -0.41 -13.43
N ARG A 65 9.52 0.81 -13.45
CA ARG A 65 8.20 1.04 -12.83
C ARG A 65 7.15 0.18 -13.51
N SER A 66 6.30 -0.46 -12.73
CA SER A 66 5.30 -1.37 -13.25
C SER A 66 4.16 -0.62 -13.94
N ALA A 67 3.78 -1.10 -15.13
CA ALA A 67 2.56 -0.72 -15.82
C ALA A 67 1.45 -1.79 -15.70
N LEU A 68 1.71 -2.90 -14.99
CA LEU A 68 0.78 -4.04 -14.90
C LEU A 68 -0.43 -3.71 -14.04
N SER A 69 -0.20 -3.14 -12.85
CA SER A 69 -1.25 -2.87 -11.87
C SER A 69 -1.49 -1.39 -11.69
N THR A 70 -2.76 -0.99 -11.59
CA THR A 70 -3.17 0.38 -11.26
C THR A 70 -3.74 0.49 -9.85
N THR A 71 -3.81 -0.61 -9.11
CA THR A 71 -4.32 -0.66 -7.75
C THR A 71 -3.29 -1.27 -6.82
N LEU A 72 -3.03 -0.59 -5.69
CA LEU A 72 -2.21 -1.08 -4.59
C LEU A 72 -3.05 -1.12 -3.32
N PHE A 73 -3.02 -2.24 -2.61
CA PHE A 73 -3.50 -2.33 -1.24
C PHE A 73 -2.36 -2.05 -0.26
N VAL A 74 -2.61 -1.16 0.70
CA VAL A 74 -1.70 -0.88 1.80
C VAL A 74 -2.46 -1.13 3.10
N GLU A 75 -1.98 -2.06 3.91
CA GLU A 75 -2.67 -2.57 5.09
C GLU A 75 -1.84 -2.36 6.35
N LEU A 76 -2.47 -1.92 7.43
CA LEU A 76 -1.84 -1.76 8.74
C LEU A 76 -2.30 -2.88 9.67
N TYR A 77 -1.37 -3.66 10.19
CA TYR A 77 -1.59 -4.78 11.11
C TYR A 77 -0.98 -4.52 12.48
N ASN A 78 -1.57 -5.10 13.52
CA ASN A 78 -0.91 -5.24 14.81
C ASN A 78 -0.01 -6.51 14.86
N ALA A 79 0.69 -6.71 15.97
CA ALA A 79 1.59 -7.86 16.16
C ALA A 79 0.89 -9.23 16.10
N ASP A 80 -0.43 -9.28 16.37
CA ASP A 80 -1.25 -10.50 16.33
C ASP A 80 -1.85 -10.78 14.95
N LYS A 81 -1.38 -10.11 13.90
CA LYS A 81 -1.91 -10.16 12.52
C LYS A 81 -3.38 -9.72 12.40
N LYS A 82 -3.87 -8.89 13.33
CA LYS A 82 -5.18 -8.28 13.21
C LYS A 82 -5.06 -7.03 12.33
N LEU A 83 -5.86 -6.96 11.28
CA LEU A 83 -5.99 -5.78 10.43
C LEU A 83 -6.57 -4.62 11.25
N ILE A 84 -5.90 -3.48 11.27
CA ILE A 84 -6.28 -2.26 11.98
C ILE A 84 -6.92 -1.26 11.03
N ASP A 85 -6.30 -1.05 9.86
CA ASP A 85 -6.78 -0.17 8.80
C ASP A 85 -6.19 -0.59 7.46
N TRP A 86 -6.77 -0.14 6.35
CA TRP A 86 -6.26 -0.40 5.00
C TRP A 86 -6.66 0.70 4.03
N LYS A 87 -5.85 0.85 2.97
CA LYS A 87 -6.03 1.83 1.91
C LYS A 87 -5.99 1.15 0.55
N THR A 88 -6.81 1.67 -0.37
CA THR A 88 -6.77 1.33 -1.79
C THR A 88 -6.16 2.50 -2.54
N ILE A 89 -4.96 2.34 -3.02
CA ILE A 89 -4.17 3.41 -3.63
C ILE A 89 -4.16 3.27 -5.15
N LEU A 90 -4.44 4.38 -5.83
CA LEU A 90 -4.25 4.48 -7.28
C LEU A 90 -2.76 4.52 -7.60
N LEU A 91 -2.33 3.66 -8.52
CA LEU A 91 -1.00 3.69 -9.11
C LEU A 91 -1.05 4.41 -10.47
N THR A 92 -0.19 5.39 -10.62
CA THR A 92 0.08 6.07 -11.90
C THR A 92 1.55 5.86 -12.24
N ASN A 93 1.84 5.21 -13.34
CA ASN A 93 3.20 4.83 -13.73
C ASN A 93 3.97 4.10 -12.61
N GLY A 94 3.31 3.15 -11.92
CA GLY A 94 3.91 2.41 -10.82
C GLY A 94 4.06 3.19 -9.51
N GLU A 95 3.59 4.42 -9.41
CA GLU A 95 3.71 5.27 -8.23
C GLU A 95 2.36 5.54 -7.58
N GLY A 96 2.31 5.51 -6.25
CA GLY A 96 1.12 5.85 -5.48
C GLY A 96 1.49 6.47 -4.13
N SER A 97 0.57 7.22 -3.53
CA SER A 97 0.78 7.83 -2.22
C SER A 97 -0.48 7.77 -1.37
N GLY A 98 -0.31 7.79 -0.07
CA GLY A 98 -1.41 7.75 0.88
C GLY A 98 -0.96 8.08 2.30
N ASP A 99 -1.89 7.94 3.22
CA ASP A 99 -1.61 8.12 4.63
C ASP A 99 -2.49 7.23 5.52
N PHE A 100 -2.04 7.02 6.76
CA PHE A 100 -2.83 6.46 7.84
C PHE A 100 -2.94 7.47 8.98
N GLN A 101 -4.14 7.77 9.42
CA GLN A 101 -4.36 8.44 10.69
C GLN A 101 -4.32 7.39 11.81
N LEU A 102 -3.23 7.34 12.55
CA LEU A 102 -3.08 6.44 13.69
C LEU A 102 -4.03 6.89 14.80
N LYS A 103 -4.81 5.96 15.36
CA LYS A 103 -5.73 6.30 16.45
C LYS A 103 -4.95 6.61 17.73
N GLU A 104 -5.45 7.53 18.54
CA GLU A 104 -4.84 7.94 19.81
C GLU A 104 -4.82 6.83 20.88
N ASP A 105 -5.77 5.92 20.80
CA ASP A 105 -5.92 4.80 21.71
C ASP A 105 -5.16 3.54 21.27
N LEU A 106 -4.38 3.63 20.17
CA LEU A 106 -3.57 2.49 19.74
C LEU A 106 -2.60 2.06 20.87
N PRO A 107 -2.59 0.77 21.21
CA PRO A 107 -1.60 0.24 22.15
C PRO A 107 -0.17 0.49 21.68
N GLU A 108 0.75 0.74 22.62
CA GLU A 108 2.17 0.78 22.32
C GLU A 108 2.66 -0.61 21.93
N GLN A 109 3.05 -0.77 20.67
CA GLN A 109 3.59 -2.00 20.12
C GLN A 109 4.21 -1.75 18.75
N VAL A 110 4.78 -2.81 18.18
CA VAL A 110 5.19 -2.81 16.77
C VAL A 110 3.96 -3.11 15.91
N TYR A 111 3.73 -2.27 14.93
CA TYR A 111 2.77 -2.48 13.84
C TYR A 111 3.52 -2.86 12.57
N PHE A 112 2.77 -3.38 11.60
CA PHE A 112 3.32 -3.84 10.34
C PHE A 112 2.49 -3.27 9.20
N VAL A 113 3.14 -2.59 8.28
CA VAL A 113 2.52 -2.08 7.05
C VAL A 113 2.88 -3.02 5.91
N ARG A 114 1.87 -3.69 5.36
CA ARG A 114 1.97 -4.53 4.18
C ARG A 114 1.51 -3.75 2.96
N ALA A 115 2.24 -3.83 1.84
CA ALA A 115 1.81 -3.26 0.58
C ALA A 115 1.97 -4.29 -0.56
N TYR A 116 0.93 -4.43 -1.40
CA TYR A 116 0.91 -5.40 -2.49
C TYR A 116 -0.13 -5.01 -3.54
N THR A 117 0.09 -5.41 -4.79
CA THR A 117 -0.91 -5.33 -5.85
C THR A 117 -1.78 -6.60 -5.87
N PRO A 118 -3.00 -6.54 -6.40
CA PRO A 118 -3.80 -7.75 -6.60
C PRO A 118 -3.06 -8.84 -7.37
N TYR A 119 -2.28 -8.47 -8.38
CA TYR A 119 -1.52 -9.41 -9.19
C TYR A 119 -0.46 -10.18 -8.39
N MET A 120 0.19 -9.53 -7.40
CA MET A 120 1.16 -10.16 -6.52
C MET A 120 0.58 -11.34 -5.70
N THR A 121 -0.74 -11.42 -5.54
CA THR A 121 -1.40 -12.53 -4.82
C THR A 121 -1.33 -13.87 -5.54
N ASN A 122 -0.89 -13.90 -6.80
CA ASN A 122 -0.62 -15.12 -7.54
C ASN A 122 0.67 -15.83 -7.10
N PHE A 123 1.53 -15.13 -6.37
CA PHE A 123 2.85 -15.59 -5.94
C PHE A 123 2.93 -15.71 -4.42
N ASN A 124 4.11 -16.10 -3.91
CA ASN A 124 4.31 -16.24 -2.48
C ASN A 124 4.18 -14.87 -1.77
N ASP A 125 3.35 -14.83 -0.71
CA ASP A 125 3.11 -13.64 0.10
C ASP A 125 4.39 -13.06 0.75
N ASP A 126 5.44 -13.87 0.95
CA ASP A 126 6.72 -13.44 1.52
C ASP A 126 7.50 -12.45 0.60
N PHE A 127 7.11 -12.31 -0.68
CA PHE A 127 7.63 -11.27 -1.58
C PHE A 127 6.90 -9.93 -1.47
N GLN A 128 5.80 -9.86 -0.73
CA GLN A 128 5.11 -8.63 -0.48
C GLN A 128 5.85 -7.84 0.58
N ILE A 129 6.01 -6.53 0.38
CA ILE A 129 6.69 -5.70 1.37
C ILE A 129 5.90 -5.68 2.69
N VAL A 130 6.59 -5.92 3.79
CA VAL A 130 6.06 -5.76 5.14
C VAL A 130 7.06 -4.91 5.94
N LYS A 131 6.69 -3.66 6.18
CA LYS A 131 7.51 -2.69 6.91
C LYS A 131 7.15 -2.69 8.40
N THR A 132 8.16 -2.72 9.24
CA THR A 132 8.03 -2.68 10.71
C THR A 132 7.89 -1.23 11.18
N ILE A 133 6.82 -0.91 11.90
CA ILE A 133 6.46 0.43 12.38
C ILE A 133 6.30 0.42 13.90
N PRO A 134 7.27 0.86 14.69
CA PRO A 134 7.10 1.07 16.12
C PRO A 134 6.13 2.23 16.37
N VAL A 135 5.10 1.99 17.18
CA VAL A 135 4.17 3.04 17.63
C VAL A 135 4.24 3.13 19.15
N TYR A 136 4.53 4.31 19.63
CA TYR A 136 4.63 4.62 21.06
C TYR A 136 3.37 5.30 21.59
N ASN A 137 2.94 4.93 22.78
CA ASN A 137 1.80 5.58 23.43
C ASN A 137 2.14 5.89 24.89
N PRO A 138 2.20 7.17 25.29
CA PRO A 138 2.53 7.55 26.67
C PRO A 138 1.51 7.03 27.70
N ASN A 139 0.28 6.74 27.26
CA ASN A 139 -0.79 6.23 28.11
C ASN A 139 -0.82 4.69 28.18
N SER A 140 0.07 4.00 27.49
CA SER A 140 0.13 2.54 27.51
C SER A 140 0.68 2.01 28.82
N LYS A 141 0.10 0.88 29.26
CA LYS A 141 0.60 0.11 30.42
C LYS A 141 1.86 -0.71 30.09
N GLU A 142 2.22 -0.79 28.83
CA GLU A 142 3.41 -1.48 28.32
C GLU A 142 4.32 -0.49 27.60
N SER A 143 5.57 -0.83 27.47
CA SER A 143 6.57 0.00 26.80
C SER A 143 7.38 -0.83 25.82
N LEU A 144 7.60 -0.27 24.61
CA LEU A 144 8.54 -0.79 23.65
C LEU A 144 9.98 -0.49 24.12
N VAL A 145 10.80 -1.52 24.17
CA VAL A 145 12.23 -1.40 24.43
C VAL A 145 13.01 -2.18 23.38
N ILE A 146 14.21 -1.74 23.07
CA ILE A 146 15.12 -2.50 22.19
C ILE A 146 15.67 -3.68 23.00
N SER A 147 15.54 -4.88 22.43
CA SER A 147 16.10 -6.09 23.05
C SER A 147 17.62 -6.03 23.06
N LYS A 148 18.21 -6.18 24.23
CA LYS A 148 19.67 -6.28 24.38
C LYS A 148 20.20 -7.68 24.04
N SER A 149 19.35 -8.71 23.99
CA SER A 149 19.77 -10.07 23.66
C SER A 149 19.84 -10.25 22.15
N SER A 150 20.98 -10.67 21.67
CA SER A 150 21.16 -11.12 20.28
C SER A 150 21.06 -12.63 20.27
N ASP A 151 19.92 -13.15 19.83
CA ASP A 151 19.73 -14.58 19.59
C ASP A 151 19.93 -14.87 18.12
N TRP A 152 21.19 -15.00 17.72
CA TRP A 152 21.57 -15.25 16.34
C TRP A 152 21.93 -16.71 16.10
N SER A 153 21.74 -17.13 14.85
CA SER A 153 22.22 -18.39 14.30
C SER A 153 23.06 -18.12 13.04
N ALA A 154 23.95 -19.06 12.71
CA ALA A 154 24.82 -18.94 11.56
C ALA A 154 24.66 -20.13 10.60
N LYS A 155 24.85 -19.86 9.29
CA LYS A 155 24.99 -20.87 8.26
C LYS A 155 26.16 -20.51 7.34
N ALA A 156 26.80 -21.53 6.75
CA ALA A 156 27.86 -21.38 5.76
C ALA A 156 27.41 -21.91 4.43
N PHE A 157 27.70 -21.16 3.36
CA PHE A 157 27.27 -21.45 2.00
C PHE A 157 28.48 -21.49 1.07
N PRO A 158 28.77 -22.63 0.42
CA PRO A 158 29.83 -22.70 -0.58
C PRO A 158 29.45 -21.99 -1.87
N GLU A 159 30.35 -21.22 -2.44
CA GLU A 159 30.17 -20.60 -3.74
C GLU A 159 29.86 -21.64 -4.82
N GLY A 160 28.81 -21.37 -5.62
CA GLY A 160 28.32 -22.30 -6.64
C GLY A 160 27.61 -23.54 -6.08
N GLY A 161 27.37 -23.59 -4.77
CA GLY A 161 26.64 -24.67 -4.11
C GLY A 161 27.44 -25.97 -3.90
N THR A 162 28.74 -26.01 -4.26
CA THR A 162 29.55 -27.23 -4.27
C THR A 162 30.81 -27.09 -3.42
N PHE A 163 31.23 -28.19 -2.76
CA PHE A 163 32.44 -28.26 -1.96
C PHE A 163 33.26 -29.49 -2.36
N ILE A 164 34.29 -29.31 -3.21
CA ILE A 164 34.93 -30.36 -3.97
C ILE A 164 36.41 -30.47 -3.57
N SER A 165 36.89 -31.69 -3.32
CA SER A 165 38.28 -31.98 -2.96
C SER A 165 39.26 -31.39 -3.96
N GLY A 166 40.28 -30.68 -3.46
CA GLY A 166 41.32 -30.06 -4.26
C GLY A 166 40.94 -28.76 -4.96
N ILE A 167 39.69 -28.35 -4.94
CA ILE A 167 39.23 -27.08 -5.57
C ILE A 167 39.10 -26.01 -4.48
N PRO A 168 39.86 -24.87 -4.55
CA PRO A 168 39.66 -23.75 -3.62
C PRO A 168 38.21 -23.28 -3.69
N SER A 169 37.51 -23.25 -2.58
CA SER A 169 36.09 -22.88 -2.47
C SER A 169 35.93 -21.69 -1.52
N LYS A 170 35.34 -20.63 -1.99
CA LYS A 170 34.91 -19.49 -1.20
C LYS A 170 33.61 -19.86 -0.48
N PHE A 171 33.49 -19.50 0.78
CA PHE A 171 32.29 -19.64 1.58
C PHE A 171 31.81 -18.28 2.04
N ALA A 172 30.53 -18.05 1.97
CA ALA A 172 29.87 -17.03 2.74
C ALA A 172 29.36 -17.60 4.06
N VAL A 173 29.55 -16.84 5.13
CA VAL A 173 28.94 -17.11 6.45
C VAL A 173 27.87 -16.06 6.66
N ARG A 174 26.63 -16.51 6.86
CA ARG A 174 25.46 -15.63 7.07
C ARG A 174 24.96 -15.77 8.48
N LEU A 175 24.80 -14.65 9.19
CA LEU A 175 24.08 -14.62 10.44
C LEU A 175 22.59 -14.28 10.18
N SER A 176 21.72 -14.85 10.99
CA SER A 176 20.29 -14.57 11.01
C SER A 176 19.78 -14.46 12.44
N SER A 177 18.83 -13.54 12.68
CA SER A 177 18.21 -13.34 13.99
C SER A 177 16.77 -12.86 13.83
N LYS A 178 15.90 -13.26 14.75
CA LYS A 178 14.54 -12.70 14.87
C LYS A 178 14.53 -11.34 15.56
N THR A 179 15.60 -10.97 16.24
CA THR A 179 15.72 -9.70 16.96
C THR A 179 16.77 -8.81 16.32
N SER A 180 18.00 -8.83 16.77
CA SER A 180 19.14 -8.05 16.26
C SER A 180 20.35 -8.92 16.05
N LEU A 181 21.21 -8.54 15.10
CA LEU A 181 22.51 -9.14 14.86
C LEU A 181 23.60 -8.44 15.68
N PRO A 182 24.69 -9.14 16.05
CA PRO A 182 25.85 -8.50 16.65
C PRO A 182 26.51 -7.54 15.65
N GLU A 183 27.09 -6.45 16.15
CA GLU A 183 27.76 -5.47 15.30
C GLU A 183 29.02 -6.01 14.63
N ASN A 184 29.80 -6.78 15.41
CA ASN A 184 31.04 -7.38 14.95
C ASN A 184 31.11 -8.81 15.44
N TRP A 185 31.63 -9.67 14.58
CA TRP A 185 31.89 -11.07 14.90
C TRP A 185 33.05 -11.63 14.09
N THR A 186 33.60 -12.69 14.55
CA THR A 186 34.76 -13.35 13.95
C THR A 186 34.51 -14.83 13.81
N GLY A 187 35.27 -15.48 12.96
CA GLY A 187 35.22 -16.94 12.83
C GLY A 187 36.57 -17.58 12.55
N LYS A 188 36.61 -18.87 12.82
CA LYS A 188 37.72 -19.73 12.46
C LYS A 188 37.24 -21.04 11.88
N VAL A 189 37.95 -21.53 10.88
CA VAL A 189 37.71 -22.84 10.25
C VAL A 189 38.70 -23.85 10.79
N ILE A 190 38.21 -25.02 11.18
CA ILE A 190 39.02 -26.12 11.71
C ILE A 190 38.73 -27.43 10.94
N ASP A 191 39.69 -28.32 10.91
CA ASP A 191 39.46 -29.73 10.64
C ASP A 191 38.94 -30.40 11.94
N SER A 192 37.78 -31.09 11.84
CA SER A 192 37.19 -31.73 13.02
C SER A 192 38.09 -32.78 13.67
N GLN A 193 39.07 -33.32 12.95
CA GLN A 193 40.09 -34.24 13.48
C GLN A 193 41.27 -33.51 14.17
N ASN A 194 41.44 -32.18 13.90
CA ASN A 194 42.47 -31.36 14.50
C ASN A 194 41.92 -29.98 14.94
N PRO A 195 41.02 -29.94 15.93
CA PRO A 195 40.27 -28.74 16.29
C PRO A 195 41.11 -27.61 16.90
N ASN A 196 42.31 -27.90 17.36
CA ASN A 196 43.19 -26.93 18.03
C ASN A 196 43.95 -26.03 17.06
N VAL A 197 44.05 -26.39 15.79
CA VAL A 197 44.77 -25.63 14.78
C VAL A 197 43.80 -25.09 13.75
N PRO A 198 43.55 -23.76 13.72
CA PRO A 198 42.70 -23.17 12.72
C PRO A 198 43.38 -23.25 11.33
N ILE A 199 42.61 -23.68 10.34
CA ILE A 199 43.00 -23.66 8.91
C ILE A 199 43.06 -22.22 8.41
N THR A 200 42.02 -21.44 8.77
CA THR A 200 41.96 -20.02 8.47
C THR A 200 41.08 -19.30 9.50
N THR A 201 41.28 -17.98 9.58
CA THR A 201 40.42 -17.09 10.40
C THR A 201 39.89 -15.98 9.56
N PHE A 202 38.73 -15.43 9.94
CA PHE A 202 38.08 -14.35 9.22
C PHE A 202 37.33 -13.40 10.16
N LYS A 203 37.03 -12.19 9.69
CA LYS A 203 36.20 -11.19 10.37
C LYS A 203 34.94 -10.92 9.51
N SER A 204 33.89 -10.52 10.19
CA SER A 204 32.66 -10.06 9.49
C SER A 204 32.95 -8.80 8.68
N PHE A 205 32.30 -8.68 7.51
CA PHE A 205 32.27 -7.46 6.71
C PHE A 205 31.31 -6.44 7.31
N ASP A 206 30.19 -6.96 7.80
CA ASP A 206 29.10 -6.23 8.43
C ASP A 206 28.37 -7.17 9.42
N ARG A 207 27.17 -6.74 9.88
CA ARG A 207 26.36 -7.55 10.79
C ARG A 207 25.88 -8.87 10.15
N ASN A 208 25.64 -8.86 8.82
CA ASN A 208 25.02 -9.98 8.11
C ASN A 208 26.01 -11.07 7.71
N VAL A 209 27.18 -10.70 7.18
CA VAL A 209 28.01 -11.64 6.41
C VAL A 209 29.51 -11.50 6.65
N ALA A 210 30.18 -12.62 6.42
CA ALA A 210 31.62 -12.72 6.24
C ALA A 210 31.92 -13.71 5.12
N SER A 211 33.18 -13.81 4.71
CA SER A 211 33.64 -14.86 3.83
C SER A 211 35.01 -15.39 4.21
N PHE A 212 35.29 -16.62 3.78
CA PHE A 212 36.61 -17.28 3.86
C PHE A 212 36.79 -18.18 2.66
N THR A 213 38.02 -18.57 2.39
CA THR A 213 38.38 -19.56 1.33
C THR A 213 39.23 -20.67 1.93
N ILE A 214 38.90 -21.92 1.58
CA ILE A 214 39.66 -23.09 1.90
C ILE A 214 39.73 -24.05 0.71
N THR A 215 40.81 -24.87 0.67
CA THR A 215 40.91 -25.98 -0.28
C THR A 215 40.73 -27.30 0.51
N PRO A 216 39.58 -27.99 0.30
CA PRO A 216 39.26 -29.19 1.05
C PRO A 216 40.06 -30.39 0.55
N ALA A 217 40.29 -31.33 1.46
CA ALA A 217 40.87 -32.63 1.14
C ALA A 217 39.82 -33.75 1.26
N SER A 218 39.90 -34.76 0.39
CA SER A 218 39.01 -35.92 0.44
C SER A 218 38.96 -36.57 1.82
N GLY A 219 37.77 -36.99 2.26
CA GLY A 219 37.58 -37.68 3.53
C GLY A 219 37.66 -36.78 4.78
N LYS A 220 37.99 -35.50 4.66
CA LYS A 220 38.05 -34.53 5.76
C LYS A 220 36.68 -33.92 6.04
N LYS A 221 36.46 -33.58 7.35
CA LYS A 221 35.29 -32.85 7.85
C LYS A 221 35.73 -31.53 8.43
N TYR A 222 35.03 -30.46 8.04
CA TYR A 222 35.38 -29.10 8.44
C TYR A 222 34.25 -28.46 9.21
N GLN A 223 34.62 -27.64 10.18
CA GLN A 223 33.71 -26.87 11.02
C GLN A 223 34.11 -25.40 11.04
N VAL A 224 33.14 -24.55 11.22
CA VAL A 224 33.32 -23.11 11.44
C VAL A 224 32.87 -22.81 12.86
N ILE A 225 33.75 -22.20 13.65
CA ILE A 225 33.43 -21.67 14.99
C ILE A 225 33.33 -20.17 14.85
N ILE A 226 32.15 -19.62 15.18
CA ILE A 226 31.82 -18.20 15.08
C ILE A 226 31.68 -17.66 16.50
N GLN A 227 32.21 -16.47 16.74
CA GLN A 227 32.16 -15.78 18.03
C GLN A 227 31.79 -14.31 17.84
N ASP A 228 30.79 -13.86 18.60
CA ASP A 228 30.40 -12.44 18.62
C ASP A 228 31.20 -11.66 19.67
N ASN A 229 31.02 -10.34 19.71
CA ASN A 229 31.70 -9.44 20.66
C ASN A 229 31.22 -9.61 22.11
N THR A 230 30.17 -10.38 22.39
CA THR A 230 29.72 -10.72 23.77
C THR A 230 30.29 -12.01 24.27
N GLY A 231 31.02 -12.77 23.43
CA GLY A 231 31.60 -14.08 23.76
C GLY A 231 30.68 -15.26 23.45
N LYS A 232 29.45 -15.03 22.90
CA LYS A 232 28.57 -16.11 22.43
C LYS A 232 29.22 -16.80 21.24
N ASN A 233 29.29 -18.14 21.29
CA ASN A 233 29.86 -18.97 20.26
C ASN A 233 28.83 -19.87 19.62
N GLN A 234 28.99 -20.14 18.32
CA GLN A 234 28.28 -21.20 17.58
C GLN A 234 29.27 -21.97 16.71
N THR A 235 29.17 -23.29 16.73
CA THR A 235 29.91 -24.19 15.82
C THR A 235 28.92 -24.72 14.80
N ILE A 236 29.30 -24.64 13.52
CA ILE A 236 28.52 -25.16 12.39
C ILE A 236 29.40 -26.10 11.56
N ASP A 237 28.80 -27.20 11.09
CA ASP A 237 29.43 -28.10 10.17
C ASP A 237 29.40 -27.54 8.73
N LEU A 238 30.53 -27.64 8.01
CA LEU A 238 30.52 -27.40 6.57
C LEU A 238 29.93 -28.61 5.81
N PRO A 239 29.46 -28.43 4.58
CA PRO A 239 29.01 -29.53 3.74
C PRO A 239 30.07 -30.64 3.63
N GLN A 240 29.64 -31.88 3.35
CA GLN A 240 30.56 -32.99 3.08
C GLN A 240 31.40 -32.67 1.84
N VAL A 241 32.72 -32.95 1.91
CA VAL A 241 33.62 -32.82 0.74
C VAL A 241 33.26 -33.89 -0.29
N ALA A 242 32.96 -33.45 -1.50
CA ALA A 242 32.73 -34.33 -2.64
C ALA A 242 34.06 -34.61 -3.40
N ASP A 243 34.21 -35.84 -3.88
CA ASP A 243 35.38 -36.19 -4.69
C ASP A 243 35.20 -35.87 -6.18
N SER A 244 33.98 -35.60 -6.63
CA SER A 244 33.63 -35.28 -7.99
C SER A 244 32.60 -34.19 -8.08
N GLY A 245 32.61 -33.39 -9.13
CA GLY A 245 31.63 -32.36 -9.39
C GLY A 245 32.17 -31.15 -10.12
N LEU A 246 31.29 -30.14 -10.28
CA LEU A 246 31.61 -28.89 -10.93
C LEU A 246 31.44 -27.74 -9.93
N ASN A 247 32.42 -26.85 -9.84
CA ASN A 247 32.39 -25.65 -9.04
C ASN A 247 32.31 -24.41 -9.95
N LEU A 248 31.39 -23.49 -9.62
CA LEU A 248 31.21 -22.22 -10.32
C LEU A 248 31.72 -21.11 -9.41
N GLN A 249 32.77 -20.43 -9.82
CA GLN A 249 33.37 -19.28 -9.16
C GLN A 249 33.04 -18.03 -9.97
N VAL A 250 32.65 -16.94 -9.28
CA VAL A 250 32.22 -15.68 -9.92
C VAL A 250 32.95 -14.51 -9.28
N TYR A 251 33.47 -13.63 -10.12
CA TYR A 251 34.12 -12.40 -9.70
C TYR A 251 33.55 -11.22 -10.46
N SER A 252 33.01 -10.23 -9.73
CA SER A 252 32.50 -8.99 -10.31
C SER A 252 33.63 -7.97 -10.46
N SER A 253 33.80 -7.39 -11.65
CA SER A 253 34.79 -6.38 -11.97
C SER A 253 34.16 -5.19 -12.69
N LYS A 254 34.97 -4.14 -12.94
CA LYS A 254 34.52 -2.99 -13.76
C LYS A 254 34.26 -3.38 -15.24
N GLU A 255 34.87 -4.44 -15.71
CA GLU A 255 34.75 -4.92 -17.09
C GLU A 255 33.55 -5.84 -17.28
N GLY A 256 32.99 -6.39 -16.19
CA GLY A 256 31.88 -7.32 -16.19
C GLY A 256 32.02 -8.42 -15.13
N ILE A 257 31.27 -9.49 -15.36
CA ILE A 257 31.27 -10.66 -14.48
C ILE A 257 32.19 -11.72 -15.09
N LYS A 258 33.30 -11.95 -14.44
CA LYS A 258 34.19 -13.06 -14.75
C LYS A 258 33.71 -14.32 -14.04
N TYR A 259 33.44 -15.38 -14.76
CA TYR A 259 33.13 -16.68 -14.17
C TYR A 259 34.21 -17.72 -14.55
N THR A 260 34.45 -18.64 -13.61
CA THR A 260 35.37 -19.77 -13.79
C THR A 260 34.66 -21.04 -13.35
N LEU A 261 34.66 -22.02 -14.26
CA LEU A 261 34.21 -23.37 -13.98
C LEU A 261 35.41 -24.23 -13.67
N LYS A 262 35.39 -24.98 -12.58
CA LYS A 262 36.42 -25.97 -12.23
C LYS A 262 35.78 -27.31 -11.94
N GLY A 263 36.19 -28.31 -12.66
CA GLY A 263 35.70 -29.67 -12.52
C GLY A 263 36.72 -30.62 -11.89
N ALA A 264 36.24 -31.54 -11.07
CA ALA A 264 37.02 -32.67 -10.59
C ALA A 264 36.24 -33.95 -10.87
N ASN A 265 36.94 -34.96 -11.43
CA ASN A 265 36.37 -36.29 -11.74
C ASN A 265 34.98 -36.22 -12.40
N LEU A 266 34.83 -35.34 -13.39
CA LEU A 266 33.58 -35.11 -14.10
C LEU A 266 33.18 -36.32 -14.91
N LYS A 267 31.88 -36.66 -14.93
CA LYS A 267 31.33 -37.72 -15.80
C LYS A 267 31.34 -37.36 -17.29
N GLN A 268 31.33 -36.09 -17.62
CA GLN A 268 31.34 -35.53 -18.98
C GLN A 268 32.34 -34.37 -19.06
N GLN A 269 32.79 -34.06 -20.28
CA GLN A 269 33.72 -32.94 -20.54
C GLN A 269 33.00 -31.60 -20.39
N LEU A 270 33.72 -30.50 -20.04
CA LEU A 270 33.13 -29.16 -19.86
C LEU A 270 32.41 -28.64 -21.12
N GLN A 271 32.84 -29.04 -22.32
CA GLN A 271 32.18 -28.66 -23.57
C GLN A 271 30.68 -29.06 -23.67
N ASN A 272 30.24 -30.02 -22.84
CA ASN A 272 28.87 -30.49 -22.82
C ASN A 272 27.98 -29.71 -21.83
N TYR A 273 28.56 -28.70 -21.16
CA TYR A 273 27.79 -27.85 -20.25
C TYR A 273 27.38 -26.55 -20.93
N LYS A 274 26.22 -26.03 -20.48
CA LYS A 274 25.65 -24.75 -20.90
C LYS A 274 25.59 -23.83 -19.71
N ILE A 275 25.83 -22.53 -19.92
CA ILE A 275 25.61 -21.50 -18.93
C ILE A 275 24.49 -20.58 -19.37
N VAL A 276 23.59 -20.28 -18.45
CA VAL A 276 22.50 -19.32 -18.62
C VAL A 276 22.59 -18.29 -17.53
N GLY A 277 22.44 -17.01 -17.89
CA GLY A 277 22.29 -15.89 -16.97
C GLY A 277 20.93 -15.26 -17.14
N THR A 278 20.18 -15.15 -16.04
CA THR A 278 18.89 -14.45 -16.00
C THR A 278 18.96 -13.25 -15.08
N ILE A 279 18.30 -12.16 -15.48
CA ILE A 279 18.08 -10.96 -14.66
C ILE A 279 16.59 -10.70 -14.69
N ASN A 280 15.99 -10.53 -13.51
CA ASN A 280 14.56 -10.24 -13.40
C ASN A 280 13.70 -11.22 -14.23
N ASN A 281 13.95 -12.53 -14.10
CA ASN A 281 13.24 -13.58 -14.83
C ASN A 281 13.34 -13.52 -16.37
N HIS A 282 14.20 -12.67 -16.93
CA HIS A 282 14.49 -12.60 -18.36
C HIS A 282 15.87 -13.14 -18.69
N LEU A 283 16.01 -13.71 -19.88
CA LEU A 283 17.30 -14.19 -20.37
C LEU A 283 18.23 -13.00 -20.66
N ALA A 284 19.35 -12.91 -19.93
CA ALA A 284 20.37 -11.89 -20.12
C ALA A 284 21.64 -12.43 -20.82
N TYR A 285 21.98 -13.70 -20.56
CA TYR A 285 23.19 -14.32 -21.09
C TYR A 285 22.99 -15.81 -21.35
N LYS A 286 23.50 -16.30 -22.45
CA LYS A 286 23.53 -17.75 -22.77
C LYS A 286 24.81 -18.09 -23.53
N ALA A 287 25.50 -19.13 -23.11
CA ALA A 287 26.69 -19.64 -23.81
C ALA A 287 26.85 -21.17 -23.66
N ASN A 288 27.47 -21.79 -24.63
CA ASN A 288 27.99 -23.14 -24.50
C ASN A 288 29.45 -23.08 -24.06
N ILE A 289 29.85 -23.98 -23.20
CA ILE A 289 31.26 -24.09 -22.76
C ILE A 289 32.05 -24.80 -23.84
N ASN A 290 33.01 -24.10 -24.46
CA ASN A 290 33.82 -24.66 -25.56
C ASN A 290 35.24 -25.05 -25.07
N GLN A 291 35.31 -25.77 -23.93
CA GLN A 291 36.59 -26.18 -23.35
C GLN A 291 36.66 -27.70 -23.15
N LEU A 292 37.77 -28.28 -23.53
CA LEU A 292 38.07 -29.71 -23.36
C LEU A 292 38.77 -29.99 -22.02
N THR A 293 39.25 -28.97 -21.35
CA THR A 293 39.92 -29.08 -20.04
C THR A 293 38.91 -29.08 -18.91
N ASN A 294 39.38 -29.39 -17.70
CA ASN A 294 38.57 -29.35 -16.48
C ASN A 294 38.41 -27.92 -15.89
N GLU A 295 38.93 -26.91 -16.61
CA GLU A 295 38.78 -25.48 -16.20
C GLU A 295 38.40 -24.64 -17.44
N ALA A 296 37.42 -23.79 -17.28
CA ALA A 296 36.97 -22.84 -18.27
C ALA A 296 36.73 -21.47 -17.60
N THR A 297 37.26 -20.43 -18.22
CA THR A 297 37.07 -19.04 -17.73
C THR A 297 36.51 -18.17 -18.85
N SER A 298 35.54 -17.32 -18.55
CA SER A 298 34.98 -16.36 -19.50
C SER A 298 34.51 -15.08 -18.80
N LEU A 299 34.23 -14.06 -19.57
CA LEU A 299 33.76 -12.74 -19.12
C LEU A 299 32.39 -12.46 -19.73
N ILE A 300 31.44 -12.12 -18.86
CA ILE A 300 30.17 -11.53 -19.26
C ILE A 300 30.35 -10.02 -19.18
N PRO A 301 30.34 -9.26 -20.29
CA PRO A 301 30.61 -7.83 -20.28
C PRO A 301 29.51 -7.07 -19.56
N THR A 302 29.84 -5.90 -19.00
CA THR A 302 28.87 -5.02 -18.31
C THR A 302 27.73 -4.54 -19.19
N LYS A 303 27.96 -4.45 -20.50
CA LYS A 303 26.90 -4.18 -21.50
C LYS A 303 26.31 -5.49 -21.98
N ILE A 304 25.48 -6.10 -21.18
CA ILE A 304 24.62 -7.19 -21.64
C ILE A 304 23.52 -6.59 -22.54
N SER A 305 23.03 -7.36 -23.49
CA SER A 305 21.94 -6.97 -24.38
C SER A 305 20.78 -6.38 -23.55
N ASN A 306 20.31 -5.20 -23.89
CA ASN A 306 19.20 -4.45 -23.27
C ASN A 306 19.51 -3.68 -21.98
N GLY A 307 20.78 -3.44 -21.62
CA GLY A 307 21.12 -2.63 -20.44
C GLY A 307 20.68 -3.22 -19.10
N ALA A 308 20.32 -4.49 -19.05
CA ALA A 308 19.85 -5.15 -17.84
C ALA A 308 20.91 -5.11 -16.74
N ASN A 309 20.52 -4.72 -15.56
CA ASN A 309 21.39 -4.57 -14.39
C ASN A 309 20.67 -5.11 -13.14
N GLY A 310 21.43 -5.28 -12.06
CA GLY A 310 20.92 -5.81 -10.80
C GLY A 310 21.43 -7.22 -10.51
N ILE A 311 20.58 -8.09 -9.98
CA ILE A 311 20.98 -9.44 -9.59
C ILE A 311 20.94 -10.36 -10.83
N LEU A 312 22.10 -10.85 -11.21
CA LEU A 312 22.27 -11.88 -12.21
C LEU A 312 22.31 -13.26 -11.55
N GLN A 313 21.39 -14.13 -11.92
CA GLN A 313 21.46 -15.54 -11.61
C GLN A 313 22.21 -16.27 -12.72
N LEU A 314 23.37 -16.83 -12.42
CA LEU A 314 24.08 -17.75 -13.31
C LEU A 314 23.71 -19.19 -12.94
N ALA A 315 23.31 -19.95 -13.94
CA ALA A 315 22.95 -21.35 -13.81
C ALA A 315 23.72 -22.20 -14.84
N ILE A 316 24.28 -23.32 -14.40
CA ILE A 316 25.00 -24.27 -15.25
C ILE A 316 24.15 -25.52 -15.44
N PHE A 317 23.97 -25.91 -16.69
CA PHE A 317 23.22 -27.10 -17.08
C PHE A 317 24.13 -28.12 -17.75
N ASP A 318 23.87 -29.40 -17.48
CA ASP A 318 24.52 -30.52 -18.20
C ASP A 318 23.90 -30.74 -19.59
N GLU A 319 24.39 -31.75 -20.30
CA GLU A 319 23.92 -32.13 -21.64
C GLU A 319 22.43 -32.53 -21.66
N GLN A 320 21.91 -33.03 -20.53
CA GLN A 320 20.52 -33.43 -20.35
C GLN A 320 19.63 -32.30 -19.84
N ASP A 321 20.13 -31.08 -19.80
CA ASP A 321 19.46 -29.88 -19.24
C ASP A 321 19.17 -29.97 -17.71
N ASN A 322 19.91 -30.74 -16.93
CA ASN A 322 19.81 -30.74 -15.49
C ASN A 322 20.64 -29.60 -14.89
N LEU A 323 20.10 -28.91 -13.87
CA LEU A 323 20.83 -27.89 -13.13
C LEU A 323 21.97 -28.54 -12.32
N VAL A 324 23.21 -28.05 -12.51
CA VAL A 324 24.41 -28.58 -11.84
C VAL A 324 24.95 -27.62 -10.79
N ALA A 325 24.99 -26.33 -11.10
CA ALA A 325 25.45 -25.28 -10.20
C ALA A 325 24.72 -23.97 -10.49
N GLN A 326 24.59 -23.13 -9.47
CA GLN A 326 24.03 -21.79 -9.64
C GLN A 326 24.72 -20.79 -8.70
N ARG A 327 24.71 -19.53 -9.08
CA ARG A 327 25.35 -18.44 -8.36
C ARG A 327 24.66 -17.12 -8.66
N LEU A 328 24.33 -16.36 -7.60
CA LEU A 328 23.85 -14.98 -7.75
C LEU A 328 25.05 -14.03 -7.69
N CYS A 329 25.05 -13.02 -8.54
CA CYS A 329 26.02 -11.94 -8.50
C CYS A 329 25.34 -10.61 -8.89
N PHE A 330 25.95 -9.50 -8.52
CA PHE A 330 25.42 -8.19 -8.83
C PHE A 330 26.15 -7.59 -10.03
N ILE A 331 25.40 -7.24 -11.06
CA ILE A 331 25.90 -6.43 -12.16
C ILE A 331 25.61 -4.98 -11.84
N LYS A 332 26.65 -4.23 -11.52
CA LYS A 332 26.50 -2.78 -11.36
C LYS A 332 26.15 -2.20 -12.73
N PRO A 333 25.05 -1.44 -12.81
CA PRO A 333 24.64 -0.86 -14.08
C PRO A 333 25.74 0.05 -14.62
N GLY A 334 26.24 -0.24 -15.80
CA GLY A 334 27.15 0.67 -16.53
C GLY A 334 26.41 1.89 -17.05
N ASN A 335 25.09 1.78 -17.22
CA ASN A 335 24.21 2.78 -17.83
C ASN A 335 23.23 3.38 -16.81
N LEU A 336 22.92 2.72 -15.69
CA LEU A 336 22.09 3.31 -14.64
C LEU A 336 22.95 4.33 -13.88
N LYS A 337 22.88 5.54 -14.32
CA LYS A 337 23.35 6.67 -13.54
C LYS A 337 22.30 6.90 -12.46
N ILE A 338 22.67 6.66 -11.20
CA ILE A 338 21.90 7.22 -10.10
C ILE A 338 22.17 8.72 -10.19
N GLU A 339 21.22 9.43 -10.75
CA GLU A 339 21.34 10.87 -10.94
C GLU A 339 21.09 11.56 -9.61
N LYS A 340 21.70 12.72 -9.46
CA LYS A 340 21.49 13.63 -8.35
C LYS A 340 20.59 14.76 -8.77
N ALA A 341 19.87 15.32 -7.80
CA ALA A 341 19.10 16.53 -8.03
C ALA A 341 20.03 17.71 -8.34
N GLU A 342 19.74 18.40 -9.42
CA GLU A 342 20.45 19.64 -9.77
C GLU A 342 19.81 20.79 -9.00
N ILE A 343 20.54 21.27 -7.97
CA ILE A 343 20.11 22.41 -7.15
C ILE A 343 20.65 23.68 -7.76
N ILE A 344 19.77 24.55 -8.25
CA ILE A 344 20.13 25.84 -8.87
C ILE A 344 20.10 27.03 -7.88
N GLY A 345 19.48 26.83 -6.73
CA GLY A 345 19.40 27.84 -5.68
C GLY A 345 19.01 27.25 -4.35
N GLN A 346 19.59 27.83 -3.29
CA GLN A 346 19.21 27.42 -1.93
C GLN A 346 19.28 28.58 -0.96
N ASN A 347 18.35 28.64 -0.02
CA ASN A 347 18.34 29.55 1.11
C ASN A 347 18.07 28.72 2.38
N ILE A 348 19.16 28.27 3.00
CA ILE A 348 19.10 27.42 4.21
C ILE A 348 19.52 28.24 5.42
N LYS A 349 18.66 28.31 6.41
CA LYS A 349 18.86 28.95 7.70
C LYS A 349 18.66 27.93 8.81
N HIS A 350 19.45 28.01 9.86
CA HIS A 350 19.40 27.10 11.02
C HIS A 350 18.79 27.76 12.26
N THR A 351 18.27 28.99 12.13
CA THR A 351 17.56 29.64 13.23
C THR A 351 16.16 29.02 13.40
N PRO A 352 15.67 28.88 14.63
CA PRO A 352 14.32 28.37 14.87
C PRO A 352 13.26 29.06 14.00
N ARG A 353 12.34 28.29 13.47
CA ARG A 353 11.18 28.73 12.68
C ARG A 353 11.50 29.54 11.44
N SER A 354 12.75 29.59 10.98
CA SER A 354 13.09 30.31 9.75
C SER A 354 12.59 29.55 8.52
N PHE A 355 12.21 30.35 7.52
CA PHE A 355 11.83 29.85 6.22
C PHE A 355 13.07 29.42 5.43
N ASN A 356 13.00 28.26 4.82
CA ASN A 356 14.01 27.65 3.97
C ASN A 356 13.44 27.31 2.60
N SER A 357 14.30 27.37 1.58
CA SER A 357 13.94 26.94 0.23
C SER A 357 15.11 26.30 -0.49
N ILE A 358 14.82 25.33 -1.35
CA ILE A 358 15.73 24.69 -2.29
C ILE A 358 15.04 24.71 -3.66
N ASP A 359 15.71 25.25 -4.67
CA ASP A 359 15.22 25.35 -6.04
C ASP A 359 15.90 24.28 -6.89
N LEU A 360 15.09 23.40 -7.51
CA LEU A 360 15.56 22.37 -8.43
C LEU A 360 15.61 22.93 -9.86
N SER A 361 16.48 22.38 -10.71
CA SER A 361 16.61 22.78 -12.10
C SER A 361 15.35 22.46 -12.92
N PRO A 362 14.76 23.40 -13.65
CA PRO A 362 13.63 23.13 -14.55
C PRO A 362 14.08 22.44 -15.85
N GLU A 363 15.39 22.45 -16.16
CA GLU A 363 15.94 21.80 -17.35
C GLU A 363 16.13 20.29 -17.17
N SER A 364 15.76 19.75 -16.00
CA SER A 364 15.84 18.31 -15.69
C SER A 364 14.87 17.49 -16.55
N TYR A 365 15.30 16.28 -16.95
CA TYR A 365 14.43 15.27 -17.57
C TYR A 365 13.42 14.70 -16.58
N PHE A 366 13.64 14.87 -15.29
CA PHE A 366 12.75 14.45 -14.22
C PHE A 366 11.64 15.49 -14.01
N LYS A 367 10.38 15.04 -13.98
CA LYS A 367 9.21 15.95 -13.93
C LYS A 367 8.35 15.80 -12.67
N ASN A 368 8.48 14.69 -11.95
CA ASN A 368 7.75 14.43 -10.72
C ASN A 368 8.70 13.95 -9.63
N TYR A 369 8.79 14.71 -8.54
CA TYR A 369 9.71 14.42 -7.46
C TYR A 369 8.95 14.00 -6.19
N THR A 370 9.42 12.96 -5.55
CA THR A 370 9.06 12.65 -4.16
C THR A 370 10.10 13.29 -3.26
N VAL A 371 9.66 14.18 -2.38
CA VAL A 371 10.55 14.95 -1.51
C VAL A 371 10.19 14.77 -0.05
N LEU A 372 11.20 14.46 0.76
CA LEU A 372 11.12 14.42 2.21
C LEU A 372 12.24 15.30 2.80
N VAL A 373 11.88 16.26 3.62
CA VAL A 373 12.82 17.00 4.47
C VAL A 373 12.53 16.66 5.92
N SER A 374 13.55 16.18 6.62
CA SER A 374 13.46 15.85 8.04
C SER A 374 14.59 16.47 8.84
N GLU A 375 14.35 16.68 10.14
CA GLU A 375 15.43 16.97 11.08
C GLU A 375 16.40 15.79 11.12
N ASP A 376 17.71 16.07 11.03
CA ASP A 376 18.75 15.06 11.26
C ASP A 376 19.39 15.30 12.63
N ASP A 377 19.03 14.47 13.60
CA ASP A 377 19.61 14.48 14.95
C ASP A 377 20.71 13.41 15.12
N GLY A 378 21.11 12.75 14.05
CA GLY A 378 22.12 11.70 14.05
C GLY A 378 21.62 10.36 14.60
N THR A 379 20.35 10.23 15.00
CA THR A 379 19.77 8.98 15.51
C THR A 379 19.22 8.07 14.41
N GLN A 380 18.97 8.62 13.22
CA GLN A 380 18.52 7.84 12.09
C GLN A 380 19.67 7.02 11.51
N ASN A 381 19.40 5.75 11.21
CA ASN A 381 20.36 4.91 10.49
C ASN A 381 20.19 5.11 8.98
N PRO A 382 21.06 5.87 8.29
CA PRO A 382 20.96 6.11 6.85
C PRO A 382 21.15 4.84 6.01
N GLU A 383 21.62 3.77 6.62
CA GLU A 383 21.90 2.49 5.98
C GLU A 383 20.74 1.48 6.17
N GLU A 384 19.67 1.86 6.92
CA GLU A 384 18.61 0.92 7.28
C GLU A 384 17.85 0.42 6.04
N GLU A 385 17.33 1.30 5.21
CA GLU A 385 16.63 0.98 3.97
C GLU A 385 16.57 2.21 3.05
N ASN A 386 16.69 2.00 1.74
CA ASN A 386 16.44 3.00 0.73
C ASN A 386 15.86 2.36 -0.54
N ILE A 387 15.47 3.18 -1.52
CA ILE A 387 14.88 2.68 -2.76
C ILE A 387 15.83 1.75 -3.53
N LEU A 388 17.15 1.96 -3.47
CA LEU A 388 18.13 1.12 -4.15
C LEU A 388 18.16 -0.27 -3.54
N SER A 389 18.14 -0.36 -2.21
CA SER A 389 18.06 -1.65 -1.52
C SER A 389 16.72 -2.34 -1.76
N GLY A 390 15.62 -1.59 -1.82
CA GLY A 390 14.30 -2.12 -2.18
C GLY A 390 14.27 -2.67 -3.60
N LEU A 391 14.82 -1.91 -4.54
CA LEU A 391 14.81 -2.26 -5.97
C LEU A 391 15.74 -3.45 -6.28
N TRP A 392 16.96 -3.47 -5.71
CA TRP A 392 18.01 -4.41 -6.13
C TRP A 392 18.32 -5.53 -5.13
N LEU A 393 17.66 -5.58 -3.97
CA LEU A 393 17.97 -6.56 -2.95
C LEU A 393 16.72 -7.07 -2.22
N THR A 394 16.16 -6.28 -1.32
CA THR A 394 15.08 -6.73 -0.42
C THR A 394 13.77 -7.00 -1.14
N GLY A 395 13.55 -6.39 -2.31
CA GLY A 395 12.40 -6.72 -3.17
C GLY A 395 12.47 -8.09 -3.83
N ASP A 396 13.66 -8.70 -3.93
CA ASP A 396 13.88 -9.97 -4.61
C ASP A 396 14.16 -11.15 -3.65
N PHE A 397 14.41 -10.88 -2.37
CA PHE A 397 14.66 -11.90 -1.33
C PHE A 397 13.65 -11.85 -0.21
N THR A 398 13.30 -13.02 0.31
CA THR A 398 12.39 -13.18 1.46
C THR A 398 13.15 -13.22 2.79
N THR A 399 14.46 -13.31 2.76
CA THR A 399 15.32 -13.36 3.96
C THR A 399 15.54 -11.95 4.49
N LYS A 400 15.48 -11.80 5.83
CA LYS A 400 15.79 -10.54 6.47
C LYS A 400 17.27 -10.17 6.28
N ILE A 401 17.50 -8.94 5.81
CA ILE A 401 18.82 -8.32 5.68
C ILE A 401 18.86 -7.12 6.63
N ASP A 402 19.84 -7.08 7.54
CA ASP A 402 20.01 -5.95 8.46
C ASP A 402 20.72 -4.81 7.73
N SER A 403 20.16 -3.58 7.82
CA SER A 403 20.71 -2.38 7.18
C SER A 403 21.05 -2.55 5.68
N PRO A 404 20.08 -2.93 4.83
CA PRO A 404 20.35 -3.30 3.44
C PRO A 404 20.87 -2.14 2.57
N ALA A 405 20.59 -0.88 2.93
CA ALA A 405 21.03 0.28 2.17
C ALA A 405 22.57 0.44 2.18
N GLN A 406 23.28 -0.15 3.16
CA GLN A 406 24.74 -0.11 3.24
C GLN A 406 25.42 -0.67 1.99
N TYR A 407 24.78 -1.66 1.31
CA TYR A 407 25.33 -2.31 0.12
C TYR A 407 25.33 -1.43 -1.13
N PHE A 408 24.62 -0.28 -1.08
CA PHE A 408 24.48 0.66 -2.21
C PHE A 408 24.93 2.10 -1.84
N SER A 409 25.56 2.27 -0.68
CA SER A 409 26.13 3.53 -0.24
C SER A 409 27.42 3.88 -1.00
N LYS A 410 27.90 5.14 -0.89
CA LYS A 410 29.18 5.56 -1.49
C LYS A 410 30.38 4.76 -0.96
N SER A 411 30.28 4.27 0.29
CA SER A 411 31.31 3.46 0.98
C SER A 411 31.00 1.97 0.94
N ALA A 412 30.11 1.50 0.06
CA ALA A 412 29.68 0.11 0.00
C ALA A 412 30.84 -0.86 -0.18
N ASN A 413 30.82 -1.90 0.65
CA ASN A 413 31.77 -3.02 0.54
C ASN A 413 31.25 -4.04 -0.47
N THR A 414 31.89 -4.09 -1.67
CA THR A 414 31.49 -5.01 -2.74
C THR A 414 31.70 -6.49 -2.37
N GLU A 415 32.68 -6.81 -1.51
CA GLU A 415 32.88 -8.17 -1.02
C GLU A 415 31.80 -8.61 -0.05
N ALA A 416 31.26 -7.68 0.75
CA ALA A 416 30.12 -7.94 1.61
C ALA A 416 28.86 -8.26 0.79
N LEU A 417 28.56 -7.46 -0.25
CA LEU A 417 27.46 -7.74 -1.16
C LEU A 417 27.64 -9.09 -1.88
N ASP A 418 28.86 -9.41 -2.34
CA ASP A 418 29.16 -10.69 -2.97
C ASP A 418 28.94 -11.86 -2.01
N ALA A 419 29.41 -11.76 -0.75
CA ALA A 419 29.19 -12.76 0.29
C ALA A 419 27.70 -12.93 0.61
N LEU A 420 26.95 -11.82 0.67
CA LEU A 420 25.49 -11.86 0.83
C LEU A 420 24.84 -12.67 -0.30
N LEU A 421 25.19 -12.40 -1.55
CA LEU A 421 24.62 -13.09 -2.71
C LEU A 421 25.06 -14.56 -2.83
N ILE A 422 26.22 -14.94 -2.29
CA ILE A 422 26.57 -16.37 -2.12
C ILE A 422 25.62 -17.07 -1.15
N SER A 423 25.18 -16.36 -0.11
CA SER A 423 24.30 -16.93 0.93
C SER A 423 22.81 -16.96 0.53
N GLU A 424 22.44 -16.33 -0.57
CA GLU A 424 21.08 -16.25 -1.06
C GLU A 424 20.86 -17.19 -2.26
N SER A 425 19.60 -17.56 -2.46
CA SER A 425 19.15 -18.30 -3.64
C SER A 425 17.99 -17.54 -4.30
N TRP A 426 17.90 -17.63 -5.64
CA TRP A 426 16.75 -17.05 -6.32
C TRP A 426 15.49 -17.83 -6.01
N GLN A 427 14.46 -17.19 -5.52
CA GLN A 427 13.25 -17.81 -4.99
C GLN A 427 11.98 -17.44 -5.77
N ARG A 428 12.11 -16.51 -6.75
CA ARG A 428 10.96 -16.11 -7.56
C ARG A 428 10.51 -17.17 -8.55
N PHE A 429 11.40 -18.09 -8.91
CA PHE A 429 11.09 -19.32 -9.62
C PHE A 429 12.11 -20.44 -9.26
N ASP A 430 11.72 -21.68 -9.52
CA ASP A 430 12.58 -22.85 -9.37
C ASP A 430 12.89 -23.48 -10.74
N TRP A 431 14.18 -23.70 -11.04
CA TRP A 431 14.62 -24.27 -12.31
C TRP A 431 14.04 -25.67 -12.57
N ASN A 432 13.91 -26.52 -11.55
CA ASN A 432 13.37 -27.87 -11.74
C ASN A 432 11.89 -27.81 -12.16
N SER A 433 11.11 -26.91 -11.55
CA SER A 433 9.72 -26.67 -11.94
C SER A 433 9.62 -26.14 -13.36
N LEU A 434 10.44 -25.15 -13.72
CA LEU A 434 10.50 -24.60 -15.09
C LEU A 434 10.86 -25.64 -16.14
N LEU A 435 11.89 -26.45 -15.90
CA LEU A 435 12.34 -27.50 -16.79
C LEU A 435 11.31 -28.64 -16.96
N SER A 436 10.44 -28.83 -15.95
CA SER A 436 9.29 -29.75 -16.04
C SER A 436 8.07 -29.17 -16.78
N GLY A 437 8.14 -27.89 -17.18
CA GLY A 437 7.05 -27.19 -17.86
C GLY A 437 5.98 -26.62 -16.93
N SER A 438 6.25 -26.57 -15.62
CA SER A 438 5.36 -25.93 -14.65
C SER A 438 5.41 -24.40 -14.80
N VAL A 439 4.24 -23.77 -14.84
CA VAL A 439 4.06 -22.31 -14.87
C VAL A 439 3.16 -21.87 -13.73
N PRO A 440 3.28 -20.64 -13.24
CA PRO A 440 2.40 -20.12 -12.21
C PRO A 440 0.95 -20.13 -12.68
N THR A 441 0.04 -20.50 -11.79
CA THR A 441 -1.39 -20.40 -12.05
C THR A 441 -1.85 -19.00 -11.70
N ILE A 442 -2.14 -18.19 -12.70
CA ILE A 442 -2.66 -16.84 -12.52
C ILE A 442 -4.17 -16.91 -12.21
N LYS A 443 -4.53 -16.57 -10.99
CA LYS A 443 -5.92 -16.52 -10.50
C LYS A 443 -6.48 -15.09 -10.50
N THR A 444 -5.61 -14.14 -10.25
CA THR A 444 -5.93 -12.70 -10.22
C THR A 444 -5.18 -12.02 -11.37
N ASN A 445 -5.91 -11.60 -12.38
CA ASN A 445 -5.31 -10.86 -13.49
C ASN A 445 -4.96 -9.43 -13.04
N SER A 446 -3.96 -8.83 -13.67
CA SER A 446 -3.76 -7.39 -13.59
C SER A 446 -5.00 -6.70 -14.17
N GLN A 447 -5.59 -5.78 -13.43
CA GLN A 447 -6.78 -5.04 -13.86
C GLN A 447 -6.45 -3.56 -13.94
N PRO A 448 -6.81 -2.89 -15.06
CA PRO A 448 -6.78 -1.45 -15.10
C PRO A 448 -7.94 -0.93 -14.23
N TYR A 449 -7.60 -0.18 -13.18
CA TYR A 449 -8.54 0.47 -12.27
C TYR A 449 -9.51 -0.46 -11.53
N LEU A 450 -10.40 0.14 -10.71
CA LEU A 450 -11.37 -0.58 -9.92
C LEU A 450 -12.46 -1.20 -10.81
N SER A 451 -12.89 -2.41 -10.45
CA SER A 451 -13.96 -3.11 -11.14
C SER A 451 -14.88 -3.78 -10.13
N TYR A 452 -16.18 -3.78 -10.46
CA TYR A 452 -17.22 -4.26 -9.56
C TYR A 452 -18.16 -5.22 -10.26
N LYS A 453 -18.59 -6.22 -9.51
CA LYS A 453 -19.65 -7.14 -9.89
C LYS A 453 -20.95 -6.70 -9.23
N ILE A 454 -21.99 -6.51 -10.04
CA ILE A 454 -23.29 -6.01 -9.63
C ILE A 454 -24.27 -7.15 -9.71
N LYS A 455 -25.00 -7.37 -8.62
CA LYS A 455 -25.98 -8.45 -8.47
C LYS A 455 -27.37 -7.84 -8.27
N PRO A 456 -28.18 -7.71 -9.32
CA PRO A 456 -29.57 -7.28 -9.20
C PRO A 456 -30.50 -8.45 -8.84
N ILE A 457 -31.34 -8.25 -7.83
CA ILE A 457 -32.33 -9.20 -7.36
C ILE A 457 -33.70 -8.50 -7.35
N LYS A 458 -34.69 -9.02 -8.06
CA LYS A 458 -36.07 -8.53 -8.05
C LYS A 458 -37.03 -9.64 -7.55
N ASN A 459 -37.86 -9.30 -6.57
CA ASN A 459 -38.79 -10.25 -5.93
C ASN A 459 -38.11 -11.56 -5.45
N GLY A 460 -36.87 -11.45 -4.93
CA GLY A 460 -36.12 -12.60 -4.43
C GLY A 460 -35.41 -13.44 -5.51
N SER A 461 -35.53 -13.11 -6.79
CA SER A 461 -34.91 -13.82 -7.90
C SER A 461 -33.85 -12.95 -8.60
N MET A 462 -32.74 -13.55 -9.05
CA MET A 462 -31.72 -12.88 -9.85
C MET A 462 -32.29 -12.53 -11.23
N LEU A 463 -31.90 -11.34 -11.73
CA LEU A 463 -32.28 -10.91 -13.07
C LEU A 463 -31.25 -11.48 -14.07
N ILE A 464 -31.62 -12.49 -14.81
CA ILE A 464 -30.77 -13.18 -15.80
C ILE A 464 -31.08 -12.64 -17.20
N ASN A 465 -30.03 -12.38 -18.00
CA ASN A 465 -30.13 -11.85 -19.37
C ASN A 465 -31.08 -10.65 -19.49
N THR A 466 -31.08 -9.79 -18.47
CA THR A 466 -32.04 -8.70 -18.32
C THR A 466 -31.36 -7.35 -18.59
N PRO A 467 -31.95 -6.47 -19.44
CA PRO A 467 -31.43 -5.11 -19.58
C PRO A 467 -31.63 -4.30 -18.31
N VAL A 468 -30.54 -3.70 -17.80
CA VAL A 468 -30.53 -2.85 -16.61
C VAL A 468 -29.78 -1.55 -16.89
N SER A 469 -30.19 -0.47 -16.26
CA SER A 469 -29.49 0.82 -16.26
C SER A 469 -28.88 1.05 -14.89
N LEU A 470 -27.58 1.39 -14.86
CA LEU A 470 -26.89 1.88 -13.68
C LEU A 470 -26.76 3.40 -13.76
N VAL A 471 -27.24 4.06 -12.74
CA VAL A 471 -27.04 5.49 -12.51
C VAL A 471 -25.93 5.65 -11.49
N LEU A 472 -24.83 6.23 -11.95
CA LEU A 472 -23.64 6.51 -11.16
C LEU A 472 -23.62 7.98 -10.81
N ARG A 473 -23.57 8.33 -9.52
CA ARG A 473 -23.51 9.72 -9.06
C ARG A 473 -22.27 9.95 -8.19
N LEU A 474 -21.41 10.87 -8.62
CA LEU A 474 -20.23 11.31 -7.88
C LEU A 474 -20.53 12.66 -7.22
N GLY A 475 -20.76 12.63 -5.90
CA GLY A 475 -21.08 13.83 -5.13
C GLY A 475 -22.30 14.59 -5.67
N LYS A 476 -22.13 15.88 -6.01
CA LYS A 476 -23.17 16.76 -6.57
C LYS A 476 -23.17 16.81 -8.11
N ASN A 477 -22.29 16.06 -8.77
CA ASN A 477 -22.17 16.07 -10.22
C ASN A 477 -23.40 15.46 -10.91
N GLU A 478 -23.54 15.75 -12.21
CA GLU A 478 -24.57 15.11 -13.02
C GLU A 478 -24.36 13.60 -13.07
N PRO A 479 -25.41 12.78 -12.95
CA PRO A 479 -25.29 11.34 -12.94
C PRO A 479 -24.91 10.82 -14.33
N ALA A 480 -23.94 9.88 -14.36
CA ALA A 480 -23.67 9.08 -15.55
C ALA A 480 -24.60 7.88 -15.58
N ILE A 481 -25.14 7.55 -16.76
CA ILE A 481 -26.03 6.41 -16.96
C ILE A 481 -25.36 5.41 -17.89
N ASN A 482 -25.14 4.21 -17.37
CA ASN A 482 -24.59 3.08 -18.12
C ASN A 482 -25.65 1.98 -18.26
N GLN A 483 -25.80 1.43 -19.45
CA GLN A 483 -26.73 0.34 -19.73
C GLN A 483 -25.98 -0.97 -19.89
N PHE A 484 -26.49 -2.04 -19.27
CA PHE A 484 -25.92 -3.37 -19.29
C PHE A 484 -27.01 -4.42 -19.53
N ILE A 485 -26.58 -5.58 -19.97
CA ILE A 485 -27.38 -6.79 -19.92
C ILE A 485 -26.74 -7.73 -18.91
N THR A 486 -27.47 -8.17 -17.91
CA THR A 486 -26.97 -9.17 -16.96
C THR A 486 -26.63 -10.47 -17.68
N ASP A 487 -25.58 -11.15 -17.22
CA ASP A 487 -25.14 -12.41 -17.79
C ASP A 487 -26.09 -13.58 -17.45
N GLN A 488 -25.74 -14.79 -17.90
CA GLN A 488 -26.50 -16.01 -17.62
C GLN A 488 -26.55 -16.40 -16.12
N ASN A 489 -25.67 -15.78 -15.30
CA ASN A 489 -25.63 -15.93 -13.85
C ASN A 489 -26.34 -14.76 -13.14
N GLY A 490 -26.88 -13.80 -13.88
CA GLY A 490 -27.56 -12.63 -13.37
C GLY A 490 -26.65 -11.51 -12.87
N TYR A 491 -25.41 -11.43 -13.33
CA TYR A 491 -24.47 -10.36 -12.96
C TYR A 491 -24.29 -9.33 -14.07
N ALA A 492 -24.09 -8.08 -13.68
CA ALA A 492 -23.53 -7.02 -14.53
C ALA A 492 -22.16 -6.61 -14.00
N TYR A 493 -21.31 -6.06 -14.86
CA TYR A 493 -19.93 -5.68 -14.49
C TYR A 493 -19.70 -4.21 -14.80
N LEU A 494 -19.22 -3.49 -13.79
CA LEU A 494 -18.76 -2.12 -13.88
C LEU A 494 -17.25 -2.12 -13.82
N ASN A 495 -16.57 -1.89 -14.94
CA ASN A 495 -15.12 -2.05 -15.08
C ASN A 495 -14.40 -0.71 -15.28
N ASN A 496 -13.13 -0.68 -14.94
CA ASN A 496 -12.20 0.43 -15.21
C ASN A 496 -12.65 1.77 -14.60
N ILE A 497 -13.11 1.72 -13.36
CA ILE A 497 -13.60 2.90 -12.66
C ILE A 497 -12.45 3.55 -11.90
N ASN A 498 -12.10 4.76 -12.33
CA ASN A 498 -11.11 5.61 -11.70
C ASN A 498 -11.79 6.78 -11.01
N TYR A 499 -11.93 6.73 -9.69
CA TYR A 499 -12.50 7.78 -8.86
C TYR A 499 -11.98 7.67 -7.42
N ASP A 500 -12.03 8.75 -6.70
CA ASP A 500 -11.43 8.91 -5.37
C ASP A 500 -12.41 9.42 -4.30
N GLU A 501 -13.69 9.53 -4.65
CA GLU A 501 -14.79 9.88 -3.75
C GLU A 501 -15.82 8.73 -3.70
N PRO A 502 -16.67 8.66 -2.67
CA PRO A 502 -17.77 7.68 -2.67
C PRO A 502 -18.69 7.84 -3.87
N LEU A 503 -18.97 6.74 -4.56
CA LEU A 503 -19.82 6.70 -5.74
C LEU A 503 -21.16 6.05 -5.40
N ASP A 504 -22.25 6.81 -5.54
CA ASP A 504 -23.60 6.28 -5.43
C ASP A 504 -23.96 5.50 -6.68
N VAL A 505 -24.30 4.23 -6.53
CA VAL A 505 -24.75 3.35 -7.62
C VAL A 505 -26.21 3.02 -7.42
N SER A 506 -27.07 3.40 -8.36
CA SER A 506 -28.49 3.06 -8.37
C SER A 506 -28.83 2.23 -9.60
N LEU A 507 -29.61 1.17 -9.43
CA LEU A 507 -30.00 0.25 -10.49
C LEU A 507 -31.46 0.41 -10.86
N PHE A 508 -31.74 0.37 -12.17
CA PHE A 508 -33.08 0.36 -12.74
C PHE A 508 -33.22 -0.78 -13.76
N VAL A 509 -34.38 -1.44 -13.79
CA VAL A 509 -34.66 -2.45 -14.81
C VAL A 509 -35.29 -1.77 -16.01
N ASN A 510 -34.74 -1.98 -17.19
CA ASN A 510 -35.29 -1.44 -18.45
C ASN A 510 -36.41 -2.36 -18.93
N SER A 511 -37.68 -1.88 -18.91
CA SER A 511 -38.78 -2.62 -19.48
C SER A 511 -39.06 -2.08 -20.88
N GLU A 512 -39.28 -2.98 -21.84
CA GLU A 512 -39.61 -2.64 -23.21
C GLU A 512 -41.00 -1.92 -23.33
N ASN A 513 -41.83 -2.03 -22.31
CA ASN A 513 -43.12 -1.38 -22.20
C ASN A 513 -43.11 -0.43 -21.00
N ASN A 514 -43.07 0.86 -21.23
CA ASN A 514 -43.06 2.00 -20.29
C ASN A 514 -44.04 1.94 -19.09
N LYS A 515 -44.63 0.82 -18.76
CA LYS A 515 -45.61 0.64 -17.69
C LYS A 515 -45.13 0.01 -16.39
N GLU A 516 -43.91 -0.53 -16.32
CA GLU A 516 -43.35 -1.12 -15.11
C GLU A 516 -41.86 -0.79 -14.85
N SER A 517 -41.48 0.45 -14.95
CA SER A 517 -40.20 0.93 -14.38
C SER A 517 -40.32 1.03 -12.87
N GLY A 518 -40.75 -0.06 -12.21
CA GLY A 518 -40.88 -0.13 -10.77
C GLY A 518 -39.55 -0.57 -10.15
N THR A 519 -39.01 0.23 -9.23
CA THR A 519 -37.93 -0.14 -8.30
C THR A 519 -38.46 -1.01 -7.13
N ASP A 520 -39.73 -1.35 -7.15
CA ASP A 520 -40.37 -2.11 -6.09
C ASP A 520 -39.78 -3.51 -5.99
N ASN A 521 -39.31 -3.86 -4.76
CA ASN A 521 -38.64 -5.13 -4.44
C ASN A 521 -37.38 -5.41 -5.28
N LEU A 522 -36.73 -4.35 -5.79
CA LEU A 522 -35.41 -4.43 -6.46
C LEU A 522 -34.28 -4.17 -5.46
N PHE A 523 -33.41 -5.16 -5.30
CA PHE A 523 -32.22 -5.09 -4.48
C PHE A 523 -30.98 -5.10 -5.37
N VAL A 524 -29.98 -4.32 -5.02
CA VAL A 524 -28.67 -4.35 -5.68
C VAL A 524 -27.58 -4.60 -4.67
N THR A 525 -26.70 -5.57 -4.96
CA THR A 525 -25.45 -5.75 -4.26
C THR A 525 -24.31 -5.42 -5.22
N VAL A 526 -23.38 -4.59 -4.79
CA VAL A 526 -22.19 -4.22 -5.56
C VAL A 526 -20.98 -4.71 -4.79
N GLU A 527 -20.21 -5.60 -5.40
CA GLU A 527 -19.04 -6.23 -4.81
C GLU A 527 -17.80 -5.89 -5.66
N PRO A 528 -16.68 -5.44 -5.09
CA PRO A 528 -15.46 -5.28 -5.85
C PRO A 528 -14.99 -6.64 -6.37
N LEU A 529 -14.48 -6.68 -7.61
CA LEU A 529 -13.94 -7.91 -8.20
C LEU A 529 -12.65 -8.36 -7.52
N VAL A 530 -11.91 -7.39 -6.99
CA VAL A 530 -10.69 -7.65 -6.24
C VAL A 530 -10.81 -7.03 -4.86
N ASN A 531 -10.62 -7.85 -3.84
CA ASN A 531 -10.67 -7.46 -2.44
C ASN A 531 -9.30 -7.68 -1.79
N PRO A 532 -8.97 -6.94 -0.71
CA PRO A 532 -7.85 -7.27 0.12
C PRO A 532 -7.91 -8.73 0.59
N VAL A 533 -6.77 -9.42 0.56
CA VAL A 533 -6.66 -10.81 0.98
C VAL A 533 -5.86 -10.94 2.26
N ALA A 534 -6.28 -11.83 3.15
CA ALA A 534 -5.58 -12.07 4.41
C ALA A 534 -4.11 -12.46 4.16
N PHE A 535 -3.19 -11.84 4.89
CA PHE A 535 -1.76 -12.12 4.81
C PHE A 535 -1.43 -13.50 5.40
N LYS A 536 -0.86 -14.38 4.60
CA LYS A 536 -0.43 -15.73 4.98
C LYS A 536 1.06 -15.81 5.27
N GLY A 537 1.86 -14.83 4.78
CA GLY A 537 3.29 -14.74 5.02
C GLY A 537 3.65 -14.48 6.48
N ASN A 538 4.92 -14.37 6.78
CA ASN A 538 5.41 -14.11 8.13
C ASN A 538 5.79 -12.64 8.29
N PHE A 539 5.41 -12.04 9.43
CA PHE A 539 5.94 -10.73 9.77
C PHE A 539 7.45 -10.80 10.03
N PRO A 540 8.20 -9.79 9.58
CA PRO A 540 9.62 -9.72 9.84
C PRO A 540 9.91 -9.69 11.36
N GLY A 541 10.98 -10.35 11.77
CA GLY A 541 11.44 -10.26 13.14
C GLY A 541 11.84 -8.83 13.51
N THR A 542 11.64 -8.43 14.76
CA THR A 542 11.89 -7.07 15.23
C THR A 542 12.84 -7.03 16.42
N LYS A 543 13.67 -5.98 16.47
CA LYS A 543 14.54 -5.68 17.62
C LYS A 543 13.76 -5.21 18.87
N TYR A 544 12.47 -4.92 18.74
CA TYR A 544 11.65 -4.41 19.82
C TYR A 544 10.99 -5.54 20.61
N LYS A 545 10.80 -5.31 21.91
CA LYS A 545 9.98 -6.15 22.79
C LYS A 545 9.12 -5.28 23.71
N LEU A 546 7.96 -5.79 24.09
CA LEU A 546 7.10 -5.17 25.09
C LEU A 546 7.54 -5.55 26.50
N VAL A 547 7.57 -4.57 27.39
CA VAL A 547 7.79 -4.75 28.83
C VAL A 547 6.73 -3.96 29.59
N LYS A 548 6.40 -4.36 30.83
CA LYS A 548 5.52 -3.55 31.67
C LYS A 548 6.15 -2.17 31.87
N ALA A 549 5.37 -1.12 31.67
CA ALA A 549 5.82 0.23 31.94
C ALA A 549 6.11 0.40 33.42
N GLY A 550 7.31 0.90 33.76
CA GLY A 550 7.65 1.30 35.14
C GLY A 550 6.85 2.56 35.53
N GLU A 551 6.80 2.84 36.86
CA GLU A 551 6.12 4.04 37.38
C GLU A 551 6.70 5.36 36.83
N ASN A 552 7.96 5.37 36.39
CA ASN A 552 8.64 6.49 35.71
C ASN A 552 9.09 6.04 34.32
N LYS A 553 8.20 6.13 33.32
CA LYS A 553 8.51 5.84 31.94
C LYS A 553 9.40 6.95 31.35
N THR A 554 10.70 6.69 31.23
CA THR A 554 11.61 7.60 30.53
C THR A 554 11.44 7.41 29.03
N LEU A 555 10.85 8.38 28.36
CA LEU A 555 10.71 8.39 26.90
C LEU A 555 12.04 8.80 26.25
N SER A 556 12.36 8.22 25.09
CA SER A 556 13.49 8.71 24.28
C SER A 556 13.22 10.14 23.80
N PRO A 557 14.26 10.95 23.51
CA PRO A 557 14.07 12.30 23.01
C PRO A 557 13.18 12.36 21.75
N SER A 558 13.37 11.43 20.82
CA SER A 558 12.56 11.35 19.58
C SER A 558 11.09 11.08 19.86
N ILE A 559 10.78 10.17 20.78
CA ILE A 559 9.38 9.89 21.17
C ILE A 559 8.76 11.10 21.88
N SER A 560 9.52 11.74 22.77
CA SER A 560 9.04 12.95 23.45
C SER A 560 8.73 14.07 22.45
N ARG A 561 9.55 14.21 21.41
CA ARG A 561 9.30 15.13 20.27
C ARG A 561 8.02 14.78 19.51
N ALA A 562 7.84 13.51 19.12
CA ALA A 562 6.64 13.06 18.42
C ALA A 562 5.35 13.36 19.20
N ILE A 563 5.34 13.09 20.51
CA ILE A 563 4.20 13.39 21.39
C ILE A 563 3.93 14.89 21.47
N ASN A 564 4.97 15.70 21.58
CA ASN A 564 4.82 17.16 21.61
C ASN A 564 4.30 17.70 20.29
N THR A 565 4.80 17.19 19.16
CA THR A 565 4.30 17.52 17.82
C THR A 565 2.81 17.22 17.71
N GLN A 566 2.34 16.05 18.16
CA GLN A 566 0.93 15.69 18.16
C GLN A 566 0.08 16.66 18.99
N LYS A 567 0.56 17.06 20.18
CA LYS A 567 -0.15 18.06 21.01
C LYS A 567 -0.28 19.40 20.29
N ASN A 568 0.79 19.81 19.58
CA ASN A 568 0.80 21.05 18.81
C ASN A 568 -0.18 20.99 17.63
N THR A 569 -0.19 19.90 16.88
CA THR A 569 -1.13 19.69 15.76
C THR A 569 -2.57 19.78 16.24
N LYS A 570 -2.91 19.07 17.31
CA LYS A 570 -4.26 19.16 17.92
C LYS A 570 -4.63 20.56 18.37
N LYS A 571 -3.68 21.32 18.94
CA LYS A 571 -3.94 22.69 19.36
C LYS A 571 -4.32 23.55 18.15
N VAL A 572 -3.63 23.42 17.04
CA VAL A 572 -3.91 24.15 15.79
C VAL A 572 -5.26 23.71 15.21
N GLU A 573 -5.49 22.40 15.06
CA GLU A 573 -6.76 21.86 14.54
C GLU A 573 -7.97 22.30 15.40
N ASN A 574 -7.87 22.24 16.72
CA ASN A 574 -8.93 22.68 17.62
C ASN A 574 -9.18 24.20 17.54
N ALA A 575 -8.14 25.00 17.30
CA ALA A 575 -8.28 26.44 17.08
C ALA A 575 -9.03 26.74 15.77
N ASP A 576 -8.77 25.99 14.70
CA ASP A 576 -9.50 26.11 13.43
C ASP A 576 -10.98 25.75 13.59
N VAL A 577 -11.29 24.67 14.31
CA VAL A 577 -12.67 24.28 14.63
C VAL A 577 -13.39 25.36 15.45
N GLN A 578 -12.72 25.99 16.43
CA GLN A 578 -13.32 27.07 17.20
C GLN A 578 -13.58 28.34 16.35
N ILE A 579 -12.72 28.64 15.39
CA ILE A 579 -12.90 29.76 14.46
C ILE A 579 -14.07 29.50 13.51
N GLU A 580 -14.25 28.28 13.03
CA GLU A 580 -15.42 27.87 12.25
C GLU A 580 -16.69 27.90 13.10
N GLU A 581 -16.65 27.45 14.35
CA GLU A 581 -17.78 27.59 15.29
C GLU A 581 -18.09 29.06 15.61
N VAL A 582 -17.10 29.93 15.76
CA VAL A 582 -17.32 31.37 16.00
C VAL A 582 -17.87 32.07 14.74
N LYS A 583 -17.56 31.61 13.54
CA LYS A 583 -18.24 32.07 12.30
C LYS A 583 -19.68 31.56 12.19
N LEU A 584 -20.01 30.43 12.84
CA LEU A 584 -21.33 29.79 12.87
C LEU A 584 -22.16 30.14 14.12
N VAL A 585 -21.66 30.92 15.08
CA VAL A 585 -22.44 31.56 16.17
C VAL A 585 -23.15 32.84 15.70
N GLY A 586 -23.66 32.85 14.48
CA GLY A 586 -24.99 33.37 14.24
C GLY A 586 -25.94 32.35 14.89
N LYS A 587 -26.68 32.73 15.94
CA LYS A 587 -27.73 31.97 16.63
C LYS A 587 -28.12 30.70 15.85
N LYS A 588 -27.82 29.52 16.42
CA LYS A 588 -28.34 28.24 15.92
C LYS A 588 -29.87 28.45 15.92
N GLN A 589 -30.44 28.72 14.75
CA GLN A 589 -31.89 28.85 14.63
C GLN A 589 -32.44 27.48 15.02
N ASP A 590 -33.46 27.47 15.87
CA ASP A 590 -34.15 26.22 16.23
C ASP A 590 -34.56 25.55 14.91
N PRO A 591 -34.17 24.30 14.62
CA PRO A 591 -34.55 23.61 13.40
C PRO A 591 -36.05 23.67 13.11
N LYS A 592 -36.89 23.73 14.14
CA LYS A 592 -38.35 23.95 14.01
C LYS A 592 -38.70 25.32 13.45
N GLU A 593 -37.99 26.38 13.88
CA GLU A 593 -38.22 27.73 13.36
C GLU A 593 -37.76 27.86 11.92
N GLU A 594 -36.67 27.13 11.56
CA GLU A 594 -36.18 27.12 10.19
C GLU A 594 -37.15 26.36 9.28
N LEU A 595 -37.65 25.19 9.70
CA LEU A 595 -38.65 24.41 8.97
C LEU A 595 -39.97 25.23 8.82
N ASP A 596 -40.37 25.95 9.88
CA ASP A 596 -41.56 26.81 9.81
C ASP A 596 -41.37 27.94 8.81
N LYS A 597 -40.22 28.61 8.78
CA LYS A 597 -39.95 29.67 7.78
C LYS A 597 -39.89 29.13 6.35
N GLN A 598 -39.49 27.91 6.20
CA GLN A 598 -39.36 27.24 4.89
C GLN A 598 -40.74 26.82 4.32
N LEU A 599 -41.65 26.39 5.21
CA LEU A 599 -42.94 25.81 4.80
C LEU A 599 -44.13 26.77 4.96
N SER A 600 -44.09 27.68 5.92
CA SER A 600 -45.21 28.63 6.21
C SER A 600 -45.01 29.97 5.53
N THR A 601 -46.07 30.44 4.84
CA THR A 601 -46.09 31.81 4.30
C THR A 601 -46.47 32.84 5.40
N GLY A 602 -46.24 34.15 5.15
CA GLY A 602 -46.43 35.22 6.14
C GLY A 602 -47.79 35.24 6.80
N MET A 603 -48.88 34.81 6.12
CA MET A 603 -50.22 34.74 6.67
C MET A 603 -50.35 33.66 7.76
N PHE A 604 -49.62 32.58 7.63
CA PHE A 604 -49.61 31.44 8.55
C PHE A 604 -48.45 31.46 9.53
N SER A 605 -47.52 32.41 9.43
CA SER A 605 -46.44 32.60 10.43
C SER A 605 -47.06 33.24 11.67
N SER A 606 -46.90 32.58 12.82
CA SER A 606 -47.40 33.10 14.12
C SER A 606 -46.47 32.70 15.24
N VAL A 607 -46.19 33.64 16.12
CA VAL A 607 -45.35 33.46 17.33
C VAL A 607 -46.05 32.53 18.35
N ASN A 608 -47.39 32.45 18.36
CA ASN A 608 -48.16 31.60 19.26
C ASN A 608 -48.62 30.31 18.57
N SER A 609 -47.67 29.50 18.16
CA SER A 609 -47.94 28.21 17.53
C SER A 609 -47.24 27.06 18.25
N THR A 610 -47.88 25.89 18.22
CA THR A 610 -47.19 24.63 18.61
C THR A 610 -46.81 23.94 17.33
N ILE A 611 -45.50 23.67 17.15
CA ILE A 611 -44.93 23.03 15.97
C ILE A 611 -44.44 21.62 16.31
N PHE A 612 -44.82 20.64 15.50
CA PHE A 612 -44.29 19.28 15.50
C PHE A 612 -43.52 19.11 14.21
N ASP A 613 -42.22 18.89 14.36
CA ASP A 613 -41.25 18.69 13.24
C ASP A 613 -41.06 17.20 13.00
N PHE A 614 -41.46 16.71 11.83
CA PHE A 614 -41.30 15.33 11.40
C PHE A 614 -40.10 15.13 10.48
N VAL A 615 -39.37 16.20 10.19
CA VAL A 615 -38.14 16.18 9.37
C VAL A 615 -36.91 16.04 10.26
N ASN A 616 -36.82 16.89 11.30
CA ASN A 616 -35.61 17.00 12.12
C ASN A 616 -35.71 16.29 13.48
N GLU A 617 -36.94 15.90 13.94
CA GLU A 617 -37.16 15.22 15.20
C GLU A 617 -37.80 13.84 14.99
N ASP A 618 -37.39 12.89 15.85
CA ASP A 618 -38.06 11.57 15.91
C ASP A 618 -39.36 11.69 16.70
N GLN A 619 -40.48 11.79 16.01
CA GLN A 619 -41.80 11.95 16.57
C GLN A 619 -42.49 10.60 16.95
N HIS A 620 -41.80 9.48 16.90
CA HIS A 620 -42.33 8.15 17.24
C HIS A 620 -43.73 7.87 16.63
N ILE A 621 -43.78 7.85 15.30
CA ILE A 621 -45.03 7.69 14.51
C ILE A 621 -45.55 6.24 14.53
N ALA A 622 -44.72 5.27 14.91
CA ALA A 622 -45.06 3.85 14.85
C ALA A 622 -46.33 3.54 15.68
N GLY A 623 -47.33 2.97 15.04
CA GLY A 623 -48.59 2.55 15.65
C GLY A 623 -49.76 3.54 15.53
N SER A 624 -49.60 4.69 14.86
CA SER A 624 -50.67 5.63 14.62
C SER A 624 -51.22 5.43 13.18
N ASN A 625 -52.57 5.26 13.05
CA ASN A 625 -53.21 5.01 11.79
C ASN A 625 -53.27 6.29 10.92
N ASN A 626 -53.39 7.47 11.54
CA ASN A 626 -53.44 8.75 10.88
C ASN A 626 -52.92 9.84 11.82
N ILE A 627 -52.75 11.06 11.27
CA ILE A 627 -52.16 12.19 12.03
C ILE A 627 -53.04 12.65 13.19
N PHE A 628 -54.35 12.51 13.13
CA PHE A 628 -55.26 12.93 14.18
C PHE A 628 -55.15 11.98 15.41
N ASP A 629 -55.01 10.68 15.16
CA ASP A 629 -54.75 9.68 16.22
C ASP A 629 -53.40 9.95 16.89
N TRP A 630 -52.40 10.36 16.11
CA TRP A 630 -51.08 10.72 16.60
C TRP A 630 -51.12 11.99 17.45
N LEU A 631 -51.85 13.03 17.05
CA LEU A 631 -51.96 14.32 17.75
C LEU A 631 -52.74 14.23 19.04
N GLN A 632 -53.53 13.18 19.24
CA GLN A 632 -54.40 13.03 20.40
C GLN A 632 -53.56 12.95 21.72
N GLY A 633 -53.78 13.91 22.63
CA GLY A 633 -53.06 14.00 23.87
C GLY A 633 -51.64 14.61 23.78
N ARG A 634 -51.13 14.95 22.57
CA ARG A 634 -49.79 15.53 22.38
C ARG A 634 -49.79 17.07 22.31
N ALA A 635 -50.91 17.64 21.97
CA ALA A 635 -51.04 19.11 21.90
C ALA A 635 -52.01 19.62 22.99
N ALA A 636 -51.50 20.45 23.85
CA ALA A 636 -52.33 21.03 24.94
C ALA A 636 -53.51 21.82 24.39
N GLY A 637 -54.74 21.52 24.84
CA GLY A 637 -55.97 22.21 24.45
C GLY A 637 -56.50 21.83 23.07
N LEU A 638 -55.91 20.83 22.38
CA LEU A 638 -56.46 20.21 21.19
C LEU A 638 -57.20 18.94 21.58
N THR A 639 -58.45 18.83 21.19
CA THR A 639 -59.33 17.66 21.37
C THR A 639 -59.94 17.23 20.06
N PHE A 640 -60.39 15.97 19.97
CA PHE A 640 -61.00 15.42 18.75
C PHE A 640 -62.40 14.90 19.08
N GLN A 641 -63.33 15.20 18.19
CA GLN A 641 -64.70 14.64 18.24
C GLN A 641 -64.96 13.93 16.90
N ARG A 642 -65.70 12.83 16.94
CA ARG A 642 -66.07 12.10 15.70
C ARG A 642 -67.25 12.78 15.08
N ASN A 643 -67.18 13.06 13.77
CA ASN A 643 -68.30 13.50 12.98
C ASN A 643 -69.24 12.33 12.60
N ASN A 644 -70.34 12.64 11.93
CA ASN A 644 -71.32 11.64 11.48
C ASN A 644 -70.76 10.58 10.52
N SER A 645 -69.57 10.82 9.91
CA SER A 645 -68.86 9.91 9.05
C SER A 645 -67.77 9.11 9.76
N GLY A 646 -67.69 9.22 11.10
CA GLY A 646 -66.71 8.50 11.91
C GLY A 646 -65.29 9.06 11.89
N VAL A 647 -65.05 10.21 11.27
CA VAL A 647 -63.74 10.85 11.14
C VAL A 647 -63.51 11.78 12.31
N ASN A 648 -62.28 11.76 12.88
CA ASN A 648 -61.89 12.69 13.94
C ASN A 648 -61.79 14.13 13.39
N VAL A 649 -62.43 15.07 14.09
CA VAL A 649 -62.44 16.53 13.79
C VAL A 649 -61.75 17.25 14.96
N PRO A 650 -60.77 18.11 14.71
CA PRO A 650 -60.04 18.82 15.77
C PRO A 650 -60.84 19.98 16.35
N TYR A 651 -60.82 20.13 17.67
CA TYR A 651 -61.38 21.23 18.45
C TYR A 651 -60.32 21.90 19.31
N ILE A 652 -60.29 23.23 19.28
CA ILE A 652 -59.45 24.04 20.15
C ILE A 652 -60.37 24.89 20.98
N ARG A 653 -60.24 24.88 22.33
CA ARG A 653 -61.14 25.65 23.24
C ARG A 653 -62.62 25.37 23.01
N ASN A 654 -63.01 24.16 22.75
CA ASN A 654 -64.38 23.72 22.42
C ASN A 654 -64.99 24.30 21.10
N GLN A 655 -64.19 24.92 20.25
CA GLN A 655 -64.57 25.33 18.92
C GLN A 655 -63.90 24.50 17.87
N GLN A 656 -64.58 24.17 16.81
CA GLN A 656 -63.99 23.39 15.71
C GLN A 656 -62.84 24.20 15.11
N ALA A 657 -61.62 23.59 15.06
CA ALA A 657 -60.47 24.24 14.47
C ALA A 657 -60.57 24.17 12.93
N LYS A 658 -60.13 25.23 12.26
CA LYS A 658 -59.96 25.25 10.83
C LYS A 658 -58.82 24.31 10.43
N LEU A 659 -58.98 23.60 9.30
CA LEU A 659 -57.96 22.66 8.78
C LEU A 659 -57.36 23.19 7.48
N TYR A 660 -56.00 23.07 7.37
CA TYR A 660 -55.28 23.43 6.19
C TYR A 660 -54.27 22.32 5.82
N LEU A 661 -54.19 21.97 4.56
CA LEU A 661 -53.15 21.11 3.95
C LEU A 661 -52.34 21.97 3.00
N ASP A 662 -51.02 22.10 3.27
CA ASP A 662 -50.12 22.98 2.49
C ASP A 662 -50.78 24.38 2.26
N GLU A 663 -51.34 24.95 3.33
CA GLU A 663 -51.99 26.26 3.43
C GLU A 663 -53.33 26.39 2.64
N THR A 664 -53.78 25.30 2.04
CA THR A 664 -55.11 25.24 1.39
C THR A 664 -56.14 24.67 2.36
N ALA A 665 -57.30 25.38 2.55
CA ALA A 665 -58.37 24.90 3.40
C ALA A 665 -58.89 23.53 2.96
N THR A 666 -59.01 22.61 3.89
CA THR A 666 -59.35 21.19 3.60
C THR A 666 -60.34 20.63 4.63
N ASP A 667 -60.90 19.47 4.35
CA ASP A 667 -61.80 18.79 5.26
C ASP A 667 -61.09 17.64 6.05
N PRO A 668 -61.66 17.22 7.20
CA PRO A 668 -61.05 16.21 8.07
C PRO A 668 -60.80 14.83 7.37
N SER A 669 -61.60 14.47 6.39
CA SER A 669 -61.47 13.14 5.72
C SER A 669 -60.26 13.09 4.86
N MET A 670 -59.89 14.21 4.22
CA MET A 670 -58.68 14.30 3.40
C MET A 670 -57.43 14.18 4.24
N ILE A 671 -57.39 14.85 5.41
CA ILE A 671 -56.27 14.73 6.34
C ILE A 671 -56.16 13.31 6.96
N ALA A 672 -57.30 12.71 7.33
CA ALA A 672 -57.32 11.36 7.88
C ALA A 672 -56.83 10.29 6.94
N SER A 673 -56.92 10.52 5.60
CA SER A 673 -56.42 9.62 4.57
C SER A 673 -54.94 9.82 4.23
N LEU A 674 -54.30 10.91 4.73
CA LEU A 674 -52.90 11.20 4.43
C LEU A 674 -51.97 10.29 5.25
N PRO A 675 -51.04 9.53 4.64
CA PRO A 675 -50.05 8.79 5.35
C PRO A 675 -49.18 9.67 6.21
N VAL A 676 -48.97 9.33 7.49
CA VAL A 676 -48.24 10.18 8.45
C VAL A 676 -46.80 10.38 7.99
N ASN A 677 -46.20 9.40 7.29
CA ASN A 677 -44.86 9.47 6.71
C ASN A 677 -44.70 10.54 5.61
N ASN A 678 -45.81 11.06 5.06
CA ASN A 678 -45.78 12.13 4.07
C ASN A 678 -45.89 13.52 4.69
N ILE A 679 -45.94 13.62 6.03
CA ILE A 679 -46.07 14.87 6.75
C ILE A 679 -44.68 15.39 7.16
N ALA A 680 -44.35 16.61 6.78
CA ALA A 680 -43.12 17.29 7.16
C ALA A 680 -43.29 18.05 8.47
N MET A 681 -44.42 18.70 8.66
CA MET A 681 -44.69 19.54 9.81
C MET A 681 -46.20 19.62 10.16
N VAL A 682 -46.53 19.63 11.41
CA VAL A 682 -47.83 19.99 11.92
C VAL A 682 -47.71 21.23 12.76
N LYS A 683 -48.51 22.26 12.44
CA LYS A 683 -48.56 23.53 13.14
C LYS A 683 -49.94 23.79 13.69
N ILE A 684 -50.04 24.09 14.97
CA ILE A 684 -51.31 24.37 15.66
C ILE A 684 -51.29 25.83 16.05
N LEU A 685 -52.18 26.59 15.47
CA LEU A 685 -52.38 28.02 15.82
C LEU A 685 -53.49 28.17 16.86
N LYS A 686 -53.20 28.92 17.92
CA LYS A 686 -54.13 29.20 19.02
C LYS A 686 -54.22 30.72 19.26
N GLY A 687 -55.28 31.34 18.88
CA GLY A 687 -55.52 32.70 19.24
C GLY A 687 -55.81 33.70 18.13
N ALA A 688 -55.84 34.97 18.48
CA ALA A 688 -56.31 36.07 17.64
C ALA A 688 -55.35 36.37 16.46
N GLY A 689 -55.74 36.03 15.29
CA GLY A 689 -55.14 36.44 14.03
C GLY A 689 -56.19 36.28 12.95
N LEU A 690 -55.90 36.67 11.71
CA LEU A 690 -56.83 36.56 10.57
C LEU A 690 -57.35 35.14 10.38
N ILE A 691 -56.58 34.13 10.79
CA ILE A 691 -56.89 32.71 10.59
C ILE A 691 -57.71 32.15 11.78
N GLY A 692 -57.46 32.59 13.01
CA GLY A 692 -58.04 32.03 14.22
C GLY A 692 -57.43 30.71 14.66
N ASP A 693 -58.22 29.91 15.45
CA ASP A 693 -57.80 28.58 15.88
C ASP A 693 -57.74 27.62 14.68
N ALA A 694 -56.55 27.05 14.36
CA ALA A 694 -56.35 26.22 13.18
C ALA A 694 -55.31 25.11 13.41
N VAL A 695 -55.46 24.00 12.67
CA VAL A 695 -54.43 22.94 12.52
C VAL A 695 -53.97 22.90 11.07
N LEU A 696 -52.70 23.15 10.86
CA LEU A 696 -52.04 23.14 9.55
C LEU A 696 -51.17 21.91 9.44
N ILE A 697 -51.25 21.24 8.33
CA ILE A 697 -50.42 20.07 7.97
C ILE A 697 -49.68 20.42 6.72
N TYR A 698 -48.37 20.26 6.76
CA TYR A 698 -47.47 20.47 5.64
C TYR A 698 -46.91 19.16 5.19
N THR A 699 -46.96 18.89 3.89
CA THR A 699 -46.44 17.65 3.30
C THR A 699 -44.94 17.76 3.02
N MET A 700 -44.27 16.61 2.96
CA MET A 700 -42.86 16.53 2.58
C MET A 700 -42.66 16.93 1.14
N LYS A 701 -41.80 17.93 0.88
CA LYS A 701 -41.42 18.37 -0.46
C LYS A 701 -40.14 17.64 -0.87
N GLY A 702 -39.92 17.39 -2.14
CA GLY A 702 -38.99 16.48 -2.79
C GLY A 702 -37.57 16.29 -2.26
N ASN A 703 -37.08 17.20 -1.38
CA ASN A 703 -35.77 17.12 -0.75
C ASN A 703 -35.83 16.99 0.80
N MET A 704 -37.03 16.90 1.40
CA MET A 704 -37.22 16.78 2.82
C MET A 704 -37.29 15.30 3.21
N ARG A 705 -36.41 14.84 4.11
CA ARG A 705 -36.46 13.50 4.71
C ARG A 705 -36.52 13.63 6.23
N SER A 706 -37.37 12.82 6.86
CA SER A 706 -37.41 12.68 8.30
C SER A 706 -36.08 12.06 8.81
N LYS A 707 -35.43 12.72 9.76
CA LYS A 707 -34.26 12.16 10.46
C LYS A 707 -34.57 10.99 11.40
N SER A 708 -35.85 10.71 11.62
CA SER A 708 -36.31 9.64 12.53
C SER A 708 -36.12 8.21 12.00
N ASN A 709 -35.62 8.04 10.77
CA ASN A 709 -35.33 6.76 10.12
C ASN A 709 -33.95 6.73 9.45
N GLU A 710 -32.91 7.38 9.99
CA GLU A 710 -31.53 7.03 9.72
C GLU A 710 -31.07 5.76 10.51
N LYS A 711 -31.87 4.74 10.63
CA LYS A 711 -31.47 3.42 10.15
C LYS A 711 -31.58 3.53 8.65
N GLU A 712 -30.45 3.57 7.97
CA GLU A 712 -30.33 3.48 6.53
C GLU A 712 -31.41 2.55 5.99
N THR A 713 -32.54 3.02 5.56
CA THR A 713 -33.23 2.44 4.45
C THR A 713 -32.38 2.80 3.24
N GLN A 714 -31.26 2.09 3.06
CA GLN A 714 -30.69 1.89 1.74
C GLN A 714 -31.90 1.69 0.84
N LYS A 715 -32.08 2.59 -0.12
CA LYS A 715 -33.00 2.27 -1.21
C LYS A 715 -32.55 0.92 -1.68
N ASN A 716 -33.42 -0.09 -1.61
CA ASN A 716 -33.08 -1.48 -1.91
C ASN A 716 -32.37 -1.63 -3.28
N ASN A 717 -32.54 -0.65 -4.18
CA ASN A 717 -31.96 -0.58 -5.52
C ASN A 717 -30.69 0.32 -5.59
N SER A 718 -30.09 0.73 -4.49
CA SER A 718 -28.88 1.56 -4.49
C SER A 718 -27.81 1.05 -3.51
N SER A 719 -26.56 1.32 -3.81
CA SER A 719 -25.40 1.01 -3.00
C SER A 719 -24.38 2.14 -3.13
N VAL A 720 -23.59 2.36 -2.08
CA VAL A 720 -22.45 3.29 -2.12
C VAL A 720 -21.18 2.46 -2.18
N ILE A 721 -20.34 2.73 -3.17
CA ILE A 721 -19.04 2.07 -3.32
C ILE A 721 -17.92 3.07 -3.06
N LYS A 722 -16.86 2.58 -2.40
CA LYS A 722 -15.67 3.37 -2.06
C LYS A 722 -14.71 3.36 -3.25
N GLY A 723 -14.21 4.52 -3.64
CA GLY A 723 -13.14 4.68 -4.62
C GLY A 723 -11.74 4.49 -4.04
N TYR A 724 -10.75 5.04 -4.74
CA TYR A 724 -9.38 5.11 -4.24
C TYR A 724 -9.29 6.07 -3.04
N ASP A 725 -8.40 5.75 -2.11
CA ASP A 725 -8.09 6.64 -0.99
C ASP A 725 -7.18 7.78 -1.48
N LYS A 726 -7.60 9.02 -1.25
CA LYS A 726 -6.75 10.19 -1.47
C LYS A 726 -5.78 10.37 -0.32
N PRO A 727 -4.50 10.70 -0.60
CA PRO A 727 -3.62 11.17 0.44
C PRO A 727 -4.14 12.50 1.00
N SER A 728 -4.05 12.69 2.31
CA SER A 728 -4.25 14.00 2.91
C SER A 728 -3.13 14.95 2.49
N GLU A 729 -3.42 16.24 2.43
CA GLU A 729 -2.41 17.24 2.13
C GLU A 729 -1.45 17.40 3.31
N PHE A 730 -0.14 17.46 3.05
CA PHE A 730 0.83 17.86 4.06
C PHE A 730 0.83 19.38 4.14
N LEU A 731 0.28 19.90 5.21
CA LEU A 731 0.22 21.32 5.43
C LEU A 731 1.62 21.82 5.83
N ILE A 732 2.20 22.72 5.03
CA ILE A 732 3.34 23.50 5.40
C ILE A 732 2.78 24.59 6.33
N GLU A 733 2.72 24.30 7.63
CA GLU A 733 2.22 25.25 8.60
C GLU A 733 3.18 26.42 8.70
N THR A 734 2.67 27.61 8.43
CA THR A 734 3.33 28.84 8.79
C THR A 734 3.20 28.97 10.31
N LEU A 735 4.28 28.69 11.02
CA LEU A 735 4.35 28.79 12.49
C LEU A 735 4.32 30.24 13.00
N ASP A 736 4.51 31.21 12.11
CA ASP A 736 4.29 32.64 12.35
C ASP A 736 2.81 32.99 12.19
N ASN A 737 1.97 32.36 12.98
CA ASN A 737 0.57 32.75 13.04
C ASN A 737 0.45 33.81 14.16
N ASP A 738 0.01 35.02 13.80
CA ASP A 738 -0.32 36.08 14.76
C ASP A 738 -1.50 35.73 15.67
N ASP A 739 -2.19 34.61 15.38
CA ASP A 739 -3.28 34.07 16.20
C ASP A 739 -2.73 33.38 17.46
N PRO A 740 -2.97 33.94 18.66
CA PRO A 740 -2.51 33.34 19.90
C PRO A 740 -3.04 31.93 20.14
N ALA A 741 -4.21 31.59 19.57
CA ALA A 741 -4.82 30.26 19.71
C ALA A 741 -4.02 29.19 18.95
N LYS A 742 -3.40 29.54 17.83
CA LYS A 742 -2.55 28.67 16.99
C LYS A 742 -1.06 28.74 17.35
N LYS A 743 -0.67 29.57 18.29
CA LYS A 743 0.73 29.75 18.67
C LYS A 743 1.29 28.47 19.31
N ILE A 744 2.28 27.91 18.70
CA ILE A 744 3.03 26.73 19.17
C ILE A 744 4.19 27.22 20.04
N GLU A 745 4.30 26.71 21.28
CA GLU A 745 5.37 27.10 22.22
C GLU A 745 6.71 26.45 21.87
N ASN A 746 6.68 25.19 21.46
CA ASN A 746 7.88 24.41 21.13
C ASN A 746 7.60 23.49 19.95
N ASP A 747 8.11 23.85 18.78
CA ASP A 747 7.99 23.03 17.57
C ASP A 747 9.07 21.96 17.54
N THR A 748 8.66 20.71 17.57
CA THR A 748 9.54 19.54 17.59
C THR A 748 9.26 18.59 16.43
N ARG A 749 8.66 19.07 15.34
CA ARG A 749 8.36 18.24 14.16
C ARG A 749 9.64 17.59 13.63
N GLU A 750 9.61 16.30 13.41
CA GLU A 750 10.67 15.55 12.73
C GLU A 750 10.58 15.75 11.21
N THR A 751 9.37 15.57 10.64
CA THR A 751 9.11 15.82 9.22
C THR A 751 8.81 17.30 9.03
N LEU A 752 9.69 18.00 8.30
CA LEU A 752 9.59 19.43 8.02
C LEU A 752 8.90 19.70 6.67
N TYR A 753 9.03 18.76 5.73
CA TYR A 753 8.37 18.81 4.43
C TYR A 753 8.15 17.40 3.89
N TRP A 754 6.96 17.17 3.40
CA TRP A 754 6.59 15.95 2.68
C TRP A 754 5.80 16.32 1.43
N ASN A 755 6.29 15.97 0.28
CA ASN A 755 5.54 16.07 -0.96
C ASN A 755 5.83 14.83 -1.82
N PRO A 756 4.88 13.90 -1.94
CA PRO A 756 5.06 12.69 -2.73
C PRO A 756 5.00 12.94 -4.24
N ASN A 757 4.56 14.13 -4.68
CA ASN A 757 4.36 14.48 -6.09
C ASN A 757 4.64 15.98 -6.30
N LEU A 758 5.88 16.42 -6.15
CA LEU A 758 6.32 17.77 -6.48
C LEU A 758 6.56 17.83 -8.00
N PHE A 759 5.62 18.43 -8.72
CA PHE A 759 5.70 18.54 -10.16
C PHE A 759 6.53 19.76 -10.61
N ASP A 760 7.31 19.54 -11.67
CA ASP A 760 7.87 20.61 -12.48
C ASP A 760 6.77 21.17 -13.40
N SER A 761 6.53 22.46 -13.35
CA SER A 761 5.64 23.16 -14.27
C SER A 761 6.43 24.03 -15.23
N ASP A 762 6.01 24.14 -16.48
CA ASP A 762 6.69 24.88 -17.55
C ASP A 762 6.98 26.37 -17.22
N TYR A 763 6.39 26.88 -16.13
CA TYR A 763 6.49 28.30 -15.74
C TYR A 763 7.16 28.54 -14.39
N VAL A 764 7.31 27.53 -13.53
CA VAL A 764 7.86 27.69 -12.19
C VAL A 764 8.76 26.51 -11.85
N PRO A 765 10.06 26.71 -11.56
CA PRO A 765 10.94 25.63 -11.14
C PRO A 765 10.40 24.91 -9.91
N PRO A 766 10.59 23.59 -9.80
CA PRO A 766 10.21 22.85 -8.61
C PRO A 766 10.93 23.43 -7.41
N ARG A 767 10.18 23.86 -6.42
CA ARG A 767 10.73 24.51 -5.22
C ARG A 767 10.26 23.80 -3.96
N ILE A 768 11.22 23.32 -3.18
CA ILE A 768 11.03 22.76 -1.85
C ILE A 768 11.00 23.93 -0.87
N LYS A 769 9.94 24.05 -0.07
CA LYS A 769 9.74 25.13 0.90
C LYS A 769 9.40 24.52 2.26
N PHE A 770 10.12 24.89 3.31
CA PHE A 770 9.83 24.41 4.64
C PHE A 770 10.23 25.42 5.72
N PHE A 771 9.62 25.27 6.89
CA PHE A 771 10.01 26.01 8.08
C PHE A 771 10.75 25.10 9.04
N ASN A 772 11.81 25.63 9.66
CA ASN A 772 12.49 24.94 10.74
C ASN A 772 11.55 24.63 11.89
N ASN A 773 11.86 23.57 12.61
CA ASN A 773 11.44 23.42 14.00
C ASN A 773 12.33 24.25 14.95
N ASP A 774 12.10 24.15 16.26
CA ASP A 774 12.86 24.91 17.25
C ASP A 774 14.22 24.28 17.62
N SER A 775 14.50 23.03 17.19
CA SER A 775 15.69 22.26 17.59
C SER A 775 16.62 21.88 16.46
N ALA A 776 16.17 21.87 15.20
CA ALA A 776 16.94 21.38 14.08
C ALA A 776 18.21 22.19 13.80
N LYS A 777 19.33 21.50 13.78
CA LYS A 777 20.64 22.03 13.42
C LYS A 777 21.10 21.52 12.06
N GLN A 778 20.56 20.42 11.60
CA GLN A 778 20.86 19.80 10.33
C GLN A 778 19.57 19.25 9.73
N TYR A 779 19.51 19.27 8.40
CA TYR A 779 18.37 18.76 7.65
C TYR A 779 18.82 17.64 6.73
N LYS A 780 18.08 16.55 6.74
CA LYS A 780 18.18 15.49 5.75
C LYS A 780 17.14 15.75 4.67
N VAL A 781 17.60 15.96 3.45
CA VAL A 781 16.76 16.13 2.27
C VAL A 781 16.89 14.88 1.41
N LEU A 782 15.79 14.20 1.18
CA LEU A 782 15.66 13.04 0.30
C LEU A 782 14.84 13.45 -0.91
N ILE A 783 15.37 13.20 -2.11
CA ILE A 783 14.70 13.45 -3.39
C ILE A 783 14.76 12.17 -4.21
N ILE A 784 13.59 11.70 -4.65
CA ILE A 784 13.44 10.53 -5.52
C ILE A 784 12.62 10.93 -6.73
N SER A 785 13.06 10.55 -7.92
CA SER A 785 12.31 10.76 -9.17
C SER A 785 12.69 9.70 -10.20
N PHE A 786 11.82 9.52 -11.18
CA PHE A 786 12.08 8.71 -12.36
C PHE A 786 11.79 9.53 -13.61
N ASP A 787 12.63 9.39 -14.64
CA ASP A 787 12.35 9.94 -15.95
C ASP A 787 11.44 9.01 -16.79
N GLU A 788 11.22 9.35 -18.05
CA GLU A 788 10.37 8.56 -18.96
C GLU A 788 10.99 7.19 -19.34
N ASP A 789 12.30 7.07 -19.23
CA ASP A 789 13.06 5.84 -19.52
C ASP A 789 13.34 5.01 -18.24
N ASP A 790 12.67 5.32 -17.12
CA ASP A 790 12.86 4.70 -15.80
C ASP A 790 14.28 4.84 -15.22
N ASN A 791 15.07 5.85 -15.66
CA ASN A 791 16.28 6.21 -14.97
C ASN A 791 15.94 6.81 -13.60
N LEU A 792 16.69 6.42 -12.57
CA LEU A 792 16.41 6.81 -11.19
C LEU A 792 17.26 8.01 -10.79
N LEU A 793 16.59 9.07 -10.34
CA LEU A 793 17.19 10.13 -9.52
C LEU A 793 16.98 9.74 -8.05
N TYR A 794 18.09 9.55 -7.34
CA TYR A 794 18.10 9.33 -5.89
C TYR A 794 19.17 10.21 -5.26
N ASP A 795 18.73 11.21 -4.53
CA ASP A 795 19.62 12.12 -3.83
C ASP A 795 19.23 12.23 -2.36
N GLN A 796 20.20 11.99 -1.50
CA GLN A 796 20.07 12.17 -0.07
C GLN A 796 21.23 13.03 0.42
N GLU A 797 20.94 14.26 0.82
CA GLU A 797 21.92 15.21 1.31
C GLU A 797 21.61 15.67 2.74
N ILE A 798 22.66 15.99 3.49
CA ILE A 798 22.58 16.58 4.82
C ILE A 798 23.08 18.01 4.72
N PHE A 799 22.18 18.95 4.96
CA PHE A 799 22.47 20.38 5.05
C PHE A 799 22.81 20.71 6.51
N LYS A 800 24.08 21.18 6.72
CA LYS A 800 24.68 21.50 8.03
C LYS A 800 24.76 23.00 8.24
#